data_36695c0c20d086ac9c1f52470e77822e
#
_entry.id   36695c0c20d086ac9c1f52470e77822e
#
_cell.length_a   1.000
_cell.length_b   1.000
_cell.length_c   1.000
_cell.angle_alpha   90.00
_cell.angle_beta   90.00
_cell.angle_gamma   90.00
#
_symmetry.space_group_name_H-M   'P 1'
#
loop_
_entity.id
_entity.type
_entity.pdbx_description
1 polymer ?
#
loop_
_entity_poly.entity_id
_entity_poly.type
_entity_poly.pdbx_seq_one_letter_code
_entity_poly.pdbx_strand_id
1 'polypeptide(L)'
;MLGRYRDQARSWTDPVGRLLFRLRLRPNHLTVCGLGVSLLAAACFVAGRTRLAGLLLILAGLFDFFDGSLARASGQVTPFGAFLDSVIDRYSDLVVLLGIVVLFARTPHARGAVIAMAGLVGSVMVSYTKARAESIGVPCNVGMMERPERMICLIAGALFDLLEPALWVLAILANVTALQRIAFTWRAMRDAAIVSLAVVALCAIPAVAATEAPATEPLKPETERAWARAVEALQQGDAGPLLHELAGEPGRRGPIGDYTRWLLADALARRGDLAAARAAAQGIAERYPESRLAPASLVLAATLAARAGDDAGEQTLIKRLLEAYPDSAEVPEALYLLGMSGEARGQSEAAAHAYRELQILAPASGWAAGTFDRLAALAAAGVRVPELSIAQRVDRAERLLRGGVPATARDEAERIVDETRDASLALRALKVVADASQRLGRHDLAARALELAVDRAPADRKPALRLEQARLLLRGNQRERALAVLGSVEAGGAEAEAAEAAWLKARTLDEPGRESAALAAYKTVAARFPNREVGGAALWRVGWLEYFRGDVRGAERTWTRLTESPGGRVHRLSALYWIGRAHERQGQRAKAEPAYARILREAPRSYYGMLAARRVATAAEPAAEPSIRLPADPQEVLATDPGFARVNLLRRLGLIEFAVLELDDVVQRSVGDPVRLYAVSSAYAKEERYHLALRIFRRHLSGIAASGHPTVPRAFWEIVYPFGWRSEVSGAAQQAGLDPFLVAAVVREESSYYPRAISRAGARGLMQLMPGTAQPMAEVRGLAFRDGSLLDEPGPNLQLGTSFLAGLVREFGDPRLALAAYNAGPRRARQWWKERKSDDVEAWVEQIPYDETRQYVKRVMFSWDEYKRIYGGR
;
A
#
# COMPACT_ATOMS: atom_id res chain seq x y z
N MET A 1 21.21 25.30 -4.58
CA MET A 1 22.69 25.19 -4.73
C MET A 1 23.39 24.92 -3.41
N LEU A 2 23.03 25.59 -2.35
CA LEU A 2 23.64 25.43 -1.01
C LEU A 2 23.32 24.07 -0.34
N GLY A 3 22.28 23.36 -0.74
CA GLY A 3 21.96 22.02 -0.22
C GLY A 3 23.07 20.97 -0.36
N ARG A 4 24.00 21.15 -1.28
CA ARG A 4 25.17 20.27 -1.47
C ARG A 4 26.23 20.41 -0.36
N TYR A 5 26.25 21.52 0.36
CA TYR A 5 27.19 21.78 1.45
C TYR A 5 26.64 21.41 2.83
N ARG A 6 25.46 20.89 2.91
CA ARG A 6 24.78 20.50 4.16
C ARG A 6 25.56 19.46 4.97
N ASP A 7 26.27 18.58 4.31
CA ASP A 7 27.04 17.52 4.97
C ASP A 7 28.39 18.05 5.53
N GLN A 8 28.99 19.02 4.88
CA GLN A 8 30.19 19.70 5.41
C GLN A 8 29.87 20.62 6.61
N ALA A 9 28.66 21.21 6.63
CA ALA A 9 28.23 22.04 7.76
C ALA A 9 27.92 21.22 9.03
N ARG A 10 27.63 19.91 8.91
CA ARG A 10 27.34 19.02 10.05
C ARG A 10 28.50 18.90 11.03
N SER A 11 29.75 18.87 10.56
CA SER A 11 30.93 18.76 11.43
C SER A 11 31.10 19.96 12.37
N TRP A 12 30.55 21.12 11.99
CA TRP A 12 30.64 22.36 12.78
C TRP A 12 29.46 22.57 13.72
N THR A 13 28.29 21.98 13.41
CA THR A 13 27.07 22.18 14.18
C THR A 13 26.87 21.18 15.31
N ASP A 14 27.44 19.99 15.22
CA ASP A 14 27.27 18.95 16.24
C ASP A 14 27.86 19.32 17.62
N PRO A 15 29.00 20.07 17.71
CA PRO A 15 29.48 20.56 18.99
C PRO A 15 28.54 21.59 19.65
N VAL A 16 27.96 22.49 18.84
CA VAL A 16 27.01 23.50 19.31
C VAL A 16 25.66 22.85 19.74
N GLY A 17 25.17 21.87 18.96
CA GLY A 17 23.99 21.08 19.34
C GLY A 17 24.15 20.37 20.69
N ARG A 18 25.34 19.81 20.96
CA ARG A 18 25.67 19.20 22.26
C ARG A 18 25.73 20.20 23.40
N LEU A 19 26.26 21.43 23.16
CA LEU A 19 26.27 22.50 24.13
C LEU A 19 24.84 22.96 24.50
N LEU A 20 24.00 23.21 23.49
CA LEU A 20 22.58 23.57 23.66
C LEU A 20 21.79 22.48 24.40
N PHE A 21 22.12 21.24 24.16
CA PHE A 21 21.52 20.12 24.90
C PHE A 21 21.89 20.10 26.38
N ARG A 22 23.15 20.42 26.72
CA ARG A 22 23.59 20.57 28.12
C ARG A 22 22.87 21.72 28.84
N LEU A 23 22.44 22.75 28.11
CA LEU A 23 21.64 23.85 28.65
C LEU A 23 20.16 23.52 28.80
N ARG A 24 19.77 22.25 28.59
CA ARG A 24 18.38 21.73 28.68
C ARG A 24 17.39 22.38 27.71
N LEU A 25 17.85 22.96 26.61
CA LEU A 25 16.97 23.49 25.58
C LEU A 25 16.32 22.34 24.77
N ARG A 26 15.07 22.54 24.38
CA ARG A 26 14.35 21.60 23.52
C ARG A 26 14.30 22.13 22.08
N PRO A 27 14.39 21.26 21.05
CA PRO A 27 14.37 21.69 19.64
C PRO A 27 13.18 22.60 19.30
N ASN A 28 11.98 22.22 19.68
CA ASN A 28 10.76 23.00 19.41
C ASN A 28 10.77 24.41 20.06
N HIS A 29 11.55 24.62 21.13
CA HIS A 29 11.68 25.96 21.72
C HIS A 29 12.52 26.85 20.82
N LEU A 30 13.59 26.32 20.19
CA LEU A 30 14.42 27.09 19.25
C LEU A 30 13.60 27.49 18.01
N THR A 31 12.83 26.55 17.45
CA THR A 31 11.96 26.79 16.31
C THR A 31 10.94 27.91 16.60
N VAL A 32 10.28 27.87 17.77
CA VAL A 32 9.34 28.91 18.19
C VAL A 32 10.04 30.26 18.46
N CYS A 33 11.24 30.25 19.07
CA CYS A 33 12.05 31.45 19.26
C CYS A 33 12.43 32.07 17.91
N GLY A 34 12.80 31.26 16.91
CA GLY A 34 13.07 31.70 15.55
C GLY A 34 11.89 32.45 14.91
N LEU A 35 10.67 31.96 15.09
CA LEU A 35 9.45 32.69 14.67
C LEU A 35 9.29 34.02 15.42
N GLY A 36 9.52 34.05 16.74
CA GLY A 36 9.49 35.30 17.54
C GLY A 36 10.45 36.35 17.02
N VAL A 37 11.67 35.96 16.69
CA VAL A 37 12.69 36.84 16.09
C VAL A 37 12.27 37.31 14.69
N SER A 38 11.66 36.44 13.89
CA SER A 38 11.12 36.80 12.55
C SER A 38 9.99 37.82 12.65
N LEU A 39 9.12 37.71 13.67
CA LEU A 39 8.09 38.69 13.96
C LEU A 39 8.71 40.06 14.35
N LEU A 40 9.78 40.07 15.17
CA LEU A 40 10.50 41.29 15.50
C LEU A 40 11.17 41.90 14.28
N ALA A 41 11.76 41.09 13.38
CA ALA A 41 12.33 41.55 12.12
C ALA A 41 11.26 42.21 11.23
N ALA A 42 10.08 41.61 11.12
CA ALA A 42 8.92 42.17 10.39
C ALA A 42 8.51 43.54 10.99
N ALA A 43 8.40 43.61 12.32
CA ALA A 43 8.11 44.90 13.01
C ALA A 43 9.17 45.96 12.74
N CYS A 44 10.44 45.59 12.67
CA CYS A 44 11.54 46.49 12.30
C CYS A 44 11.43 46.97 10.84
N PHE A 45 11.04 46.10 9.89
CA PHE A 45 10.72 46.51 8.52
C PHE A 45 9.58 47.53 8.49
N VAL A 46 8.46 47.24 9.19
CA VAL A 46 7.32 48.16 9.29
C VAL A 46 7.72 49.53 9.89
N ALA A 47 8.69 49.55 10.83
CA ALA A 47 9.25 50.77 11.45
C ALA A 47 10.33 51.45 10.61
N GLY A 48 10.65 50.97 9.41
CA GLY A 48 11.68 51.53 8.52
C GLY A 48 13.12 51.25 8.96
N ARG A 49 13.32 50.37 9.95
CA ARG A 49 14.68 50.01 10.46
C ARG A 49 15.23 48.78 9.71
N THR A 50 15.49 48.92 8.41
CA THR A 50 15.82 47.82 7.49
C THR A 50 17.08 47.05 7.90
N ARG A 51 18.17 47.76 8.30
CA ARG A 51 19.42 47.10 8.73
C ARG A 51 19.25 46.27 10.01
N LEU A 52 18.48 46.77 10.97
CA LEU A 52 18.19 46.04 12.20
C LEU A 52 17.34 44.81 11.89
N ALA A 53 16.37 44.92 10.98
CA ALA A 53 15.61 43.80 10.50
C ALA A 53 16.51 42.73 9.85
N GLY A 54 17.49 43.12 9.03
CA GLY A 54 18.47 42.22 8.42
C GLY A 54 19.32 41.47 9.46
N LEU A 55 19.77 42.13 10.54
CA LEU A 55 20.47 41.45 11.65
C LEU A 55 19.59 40.47 12.40
N LEU A 56 18.30 40.82 12.63
CA LEU A 56 17.36 39.91 13.24
C LEU A 56 17.05 38.67 12.34
N LEU A 57 17.06 38.85 11.02
CA LEU A 57 16.92 37.72 10.09
C LEU A 57 18.13 36.76 10.14
N ILE A 58 19.33 37.25 10.33
CA ILE A 58 20.51 36.41 10.56
C ILE A 58 20.31 35.60 11.84
N LEU A 59 19.87 36.23 12.91
CA LEU A 59 19.62 35.57 14.20
C LEU A 59 18.48 34.52 14.08
N ALA A 60 17.42 34.82 13.37
CA ALA A 60 16.33 33.86 13.08
C ALA A 60 16.85 32.64 12.31
N GLY A 61 17.67 32.85 11.26
CA GLY A 61 18.31 31.79 10.50
C GLY A 61 19.27 30.92 11.32
N LEU A 62 19.94 31.48 12.33
CA LEU A 62 20.76 30.71 13.27
C LEU A 62 19.92 29.81 14.17
N PHE A 63 18.76 30.25 14.66
CA PHE A 63 17.84 29.40 15.43
C PHE A 63 17.36 28.23 14.61
N ASP A 64 16.95 28.45 13.37
CA ASP A 64 16.52 27.44 12.41
C ASP A 64 17.64 26.43 12.08
N PHE A 65 18.88 26.91 11.97
CA PHE A 65 20.00 26.03 11.67
C PHE A 65 20.42 25.14 12.86
N PHE A 66 20.24 25.62 14.09
CA PHE A 66 20.63 24.90 15.29
C PHE A 66 19.53 24.00 15.86
N ASP A 67 18.25 24.21 15.58
CA ASP A 67 17.16 23.37 16.12
C ASP A 67 17.22 21.94 15.56
N GLY A 68 17.49 21.79 14.25
CA GLY A 68 17.73 20.49 13.64
C GLY A 68 18.97 19.77 14.18
N SER A 69 20.05 20.51 14.51
CA SER A 69 21.26 19.95 15.13
C SER A 69 21.00 19.52 16.56
N LEU A 70 20.24 20.31 17.33
CA LEU A 70 19.82 19.98 18.68
C LEU A 70 18.87 18.78 18.71
N ALA A 71 17.93 18.67 17.76
CA ALA A 71 17.02 17.53 17.65
C ALA A 71 17.77 16.21 17.44
N ARG A 72 18.81 16.23 16.59
CA ARG A 72 19.68 15.06 16.36
C ARG A 72 20.53 14.73 17.58
N ALA A 73 21.18 15.74 18.17
CA ALA A 73 22.06 15.56 19.35
C ALA A 73 21.30 15.07 20.60
N SER A 74 20.01 15.45 20.74
CA SER A 74 19.16 15.04 21.86
C SER A 74 18.38 13.75 21.62
N GLY A 75 18.42 13.16 20.41
CA GLY A 75 17.62 12.01 20.04
C GLY A 75 16.09 12.30 19.99
N GLN A 76 15.68 13.57 19.96
CA GLN A 76 14.29 14.02 19.96
C GLN A 76 13.75 14.35 18.56
N VAL A 77 14.22 13.65 17.54
CA VAL A 77 13.65 13.77 16.19
C VAL A 77 12.27 13.12 16.19
N THR A 78 11.21 13.92 16.01
CA THR A 78 9.82 13.45 15.97
C THR A 78 9.14 13.88 14.68
N PRO A 79 8.18 13.09 14.14
CA PRO A 79 7.39 13.50 12.97
C PRO A 79 6.65 14.83 13.19
N PHE A 80 6.16 15.05 14.41
CA PHE A 80 5.52 16.31 14.77
C PHE A 80 6.51 17.48 14.81
N GLY A 81 7.75 17.27 15.28
CA GLY A 81 8.79 18.29 15.26
C GLY A 81 9.14 18.72 13.83
N ALA A 82 9.32 17.76 12.91
CA ALA A 82 9.55 18.05 11.49
C ALA A 82 8.36 18.75 10.81
N PHE A 83 7.13 18.38 11.17
CA PHE A 83 5.94 19.09 10.72
C PHE A 83 5.90 20.53 11.26
N LEU A 84 6.12 20.71 12.57
CA LEU A 84 6.10 22.01 13.22
C LEU A 84 7.16 22.95 12.65
N ASP A 85 8.38 22.49 12.48
CA ASP A 85 9.49 23.20 11.83
C ASP A 85 9.07 23.67 10.43
N SER A 86 8.56 22.75 9.62
CA SER A 86 8.08 23.04 8.27
C SER A 86 6.96 24.10 8.22
N VAL A 87 6.06 24.12 9.21
CA VAL A 87 4.96 25.10 9.30
C VAL A 87 5.50 26.46 9.76
N ILE A 88 6.32 26.49 10.81
CA ILE A 88 6.92 27.72 11.36
C ILE A 88 7.80 28.42 10.34
N ASP A 89 8.54 27.66 9.54
CA ASP A 89 9.32 28.17 8.41
C ASP A 89 8.48 29.01 7.43
N ARG A 90 7.31 28.50 7.08
CA ARG A 90 6.41 29.20 6.16
C ARG A 90 5.84 30.47 6.79
N TYR A 91 5.47 30.40 8.08
CA TYR A 91 5.00 31.57 8.80
C TYR A 91 6.08 32.63 8.93
N SER A 92 7.33 32.25 9.17
CA SER A 92 8.46 33.15 9.25
C SER A 92 8.69 33.90 7.93
N ASP A 93 8.70 33.19 6.80
CA ASP A 93 8.84 33.79 5.46
C ASP A 93 7.68 34.76 5.17
N LEU A 94 6.43 34.35 5.46
CA LEU A 94 5.22 35.15 5.23
C LEU A 94 5.21 36.45 6.02
N VAL A 95 5.51 36.35 7.33
CA VAL A 95 5.48 37.53 8.23
C VAL A 95 6.53 38.55 7.85
N VAL A 96 7.72 38.10 7.51
CA VAL A 96 8.82 38.99 7.07
C VAL A 96 8.46 39.70 5.78
N LEU A 97 8.00 38.98 4.76
CA LEU A 97 7.59 39.58 3.48
C LEU A 97 6.38 40.50 3.63
N LEU A 98 5.42 40.16 4.52
CA LEU A 98 4.30 41.04 4.85
C LEU A 98 4.78 42.35 5.50
N GLY A 99 5.76 42.28 6.43
CA GLY A 99 6.41 43.47 7.00
C GLY A 99 7.03 44.38 5.95
N ILE A 100 7.66 43.76 4.93
CA ILE A 100 8.27 44.52 3.80
C ILE A 100 7.15 45.10 2.90
N VAL A 101 6.07 44.38 2.65
CA VAL A 101 4.91 44.93 1.91
C VAL A 101 4.37 46.18 2.61
N VAL A 102 4.20 46.13 3.94
CA VAL A 102 3.70 47.28 4.74
C VAL A 102 4.71 48.44 4.71
N LEU A 103 6.01 48.17 4.76
CA LEU A 103 7.05 49.19 4.62
C LEU A 103 6.87 49.96 3.31
N PHE A 104 6.82 49.28 2.19
CA PHE A 104 6.68 49.91 0.86
C PHE A 104 5.29 50.51 0.62
N ALA A 105 4.23 49.96 1.20
CA ALA A 105 2.89 50.54 1.12
C ALA A 105 2.76 51.89 1.82
N ARG A 106 3.62 52.18 2.79
CA ARG A 106 3.69 53.49 3.50
C ARG A 106 4.62 54.49 2.83
N THR A 107 5.34 54.07 1.81
CA THR A 107 6.19 54.96 1.00
C THR A 107 5.46 55.43 -0.27
N PRO A 108 5.86 56.54 -0.90
CA PRO A 108 5.26 56.99 -2.16
C PRO A 108 5.46 55.99 -3.34
N HIS A 109 6.24 54.93 -3.13
CA HIS A 109 6.61 53.98 -4.17
C HIS A 109 5.81 52.66 -4.01
N ALA A 110 4.53 52.67 -4.34
CA ALA A 110 3.67 51.50 -4.35
C ALA A 110 4.22 50.29 -5.14
N ARG A 111 5.14 50.54 -6.07
CA ARG A 111 5.85 49.54 -6.88
C ARG A 111 6.57 48.49 -6.00
N GLY A 112 7.28 48.90 -4.94
CA GLY A 112 7.98 48.01 -4.03
C GLY A 112 7.03 47.06 -3.28
N ALA A 113 5.85 47.54 -2.92
CA ALA A 113 4.83 46.69 -2.28
C ALA A 113 4.31 45.58 -3.24
N VAL A 114 4.09 45.91 -4.54
CA VAL A 114 3.67 44.91 -5.54
C VAL A 114 4.73 43.85 -5.75
N ILE A 115 6.02 44.24 -5.82
CA ILE A 115 7.13 43.30 -6.00
C ILE A 115 7.30 42.41 -4.78
N ALA A 116 7.18 42.98 -3.57
CA ALA A 116 7.22 42.20 -2.32
C ALA A 116 6.05 41.19 -2.25
N MET A 117 4.86 41.56 -2.72
CA MET A 117 3.71 40.66 -2.82
C MET A 117 3.97 39.53 -3.84
N ALA A 118 4.55 39.84 -5.00
CA ALA A 118 4.94 38.83 -6.00
C ALA A 118 6.01 37.86 -5.43
N GLY A 119 6.96 38.38 -4.63
CA GLY A 119 7.93 37.58 -3.90
C GLY A 119 7.29 36.67 -2.85
N LEU A 120 6.26 37.15 -2.15
CA LEU A 120 5.48 36.42 -1.17
C LEU A 120 4.72 35.26 -1.84
N VAL A 121 4.02 35.52 -2.95
CA VAL A 121 3.32 34.49 -3.72
C VAL A 121 4.32 33.44 -4.23
N GLY A 122 5.45 33.88 -4.81
CA GLY A 122 6.50 32.96 -5.26
C GLY A 122 7.04 32.07 -4.14
N SER A 123 7.30 32.65 -2.95
CA SER A 123 7.82 31.93 -1.77
C SER A 123 6.86 30.83 -1.29
N VAL A 124 5.56 31.13 -1.26
CA VAL A 124 4.51 30.14 -0.92
C VAL A 124 4.45 29.04 -1.97
N MET A 125 4.42 29.44 -3.26
CA MET A 125 4.29 28.48 -4.36
C MET A 125 5.49 27.56 -4.49
N VAL A 126 6.72 28.00 -4.20
CA VAL A 126 7.90 27.13 -4.14
C VAL A 126 7.71 26.01 -3.12
N SER A 127 7.23 26.34 -1.93
CA SER A 127 7.01 25.33 -0.87
C SER A 127 5.81 24.43 -1.17
N TYR A 128 4.73 25.02 -1.66
CA TYR A 128 3.49 24.29 -1.99
C TYR A 128 3.69 23.30 -3.14
N THR A 129 4.32 23.74 -4.25
CA THR A 129 4.55 22.89 -5.42
C THR A 129 5.45 21.69 -5.08
N LYS A 130 6.46 21.86 -4.21
CA LYS A 130 7.29 20.76 -3.71
C LYS A 130 6.44 19.77 -2.89
N ALA A 131 5.76 20.24 -1.85
CA ALA A 131 4.96 19.39 -0.98
C ALA A 131 3.84 18.67 -1.77
N ARG A 132 3.23 19.34 -2.76
CA ARG A 132 2.20 18.75 -3.60
C ARG A 132 2.75 17.72 -4.59
N ALA A 133 3.91 17.95 -5.20
CA ALA A 133 4.58 16.98 -6.05
C ALA A 133 4.94 15.71 -5.24
N GLU A 134 5.52 15.88 -4.05
CA GLU A 134 5.87 14.78 -3.15
C GLU A 134 4.63 14.01 -2.68
N SER A 135 3.50 14.69 -2.43
CA SER A 135 2.25 14.04 -2.01
C SER A 135 1.61 13.16 -3.09
N ILE A 136 1.94 13.40 -4.35
CA ILE A 136 1.50 12.58 -5.51
C ILE A 136 2.60 11.61 -5.97
N GLY A 137 3.64 11.39 -5.15
CA GLY A 137 4.70 10.41 -5.41
C GLY A 137 5.81 10.87 -6.35
N VAL A 138 5.88 12.17 -6.72
CA VAL A 138 6.93 12.72 -7.56
C VAL A 138 7.97 13.44 -6.70
N PRO A 139 9.18 12.87 -6.47
CA PRO A 139 10.22 13.53 -5.70
C PRO A 139 10.74 14.77 -6.46
N CYS A 140 10.46 15.96 -5.91
CA CYS A 140 10.71 17.23 -6.57
C CYS A 140 11.88 18.00 -5.94
N ASN A 141 13.11 17.68 -6.37
CA ASN A 141 14.35 18.29 -5.89
C ASN A 141 14.93 19.34 -6.86
N VAL A 142 14.10 19.90 -7.73
CA VAL A 142 14.49 20.93 -8.70
C VAL A 142 14.15 22.33 -8.19
N GLY A 143 14.92 23.31 -8.59
CA GLY A 143 14.69 24.73 -8.31
C GLY A 143 15.95 25.47 -7.88
N MET A 144 16.04 26.76 -8.20
CA MET A 144 17.20 27.60 -7.93
C MET A 144 17.06 28.45 -6.67
N MET A 145 15.81 28.62 -6.16
CA MET A 145 15.49 29.55 -5.08
C MET A 145 14.78 28.80 -3.93
N GLU A 146 15.55 28.00 -3.20
CA GLU A 146 15.07 27.35 -1.98
C GLU A 146 15.08 28.35 -0.78
N ARG A 147 14.67 27.92 0.42
CA ARG A 147 14.55 28.83 1.58
C ARG A 147 15.87 29.51 1.98
N PRO A 148 17.03 28.82 2.04
CA PRO A 148 18.28 29.49 2.40
C PRO A 148 18.67 30.60 1.44
N GLU A 149 18.50 30.40 0.14
CA GLU A 149 18.79 31.39 -0.89
C GLU A 149 17.87 32.62 -0.76
N ARG A 150 16.58 32.39 -0.45
CA ARG A 150 15.62 33.50 -0.22
C ARG A 150 16.02 34.35 1.00
N MET A 151 16.35 33.67 2.11
CA MET A 151 16.77 34.35 3.33
C MET A 151 18.05 35.17 3.12
N ILE A 152 19.06 34.61 2.47
CA ILE A 152 20.31 35.33 2.15
C ILE A 152 20.04 36.56 1.27
N CYS A 153 19.18 36.42 0.26
CA CYS A 153 18.79 37.53 -0.61
C CYS A 153 18.12 38.67 0.18
N LEU A 154 17.20 38.38 1.08
CA LEU A 154 16.53 39.37 1.92
C LEU A 154 17.47 40.00 2.94
N ILE A 155 18.35 39.21 3.57
CA ILE A 155 19.38 39.72 4.52
C ILE A 155 20.30 40.69 3.81
N ALA A 156 20.84 40.30 2.64
CA ALA A 156 21.71 41.17 1.87
C ALA A 156 21.01 42.47 1.44
N GLY A 157 19.79 42.35 0.93
CA GLY A 157 18.98 43.51 0.58
C GLY A 157 18.72 44.48 1.75
N ALA A 158 18.47 43.94 2.92
CA ALA A 158 18.19 44.70 4.13
C ALA A 158 19.45 45.38 4.72
N LEU A 159 20.62 44.74 4.71
CA LEU A 159 21.87 45.24 5.28
C LEU A 159 22.53 46.29 4.38
N PHE A 160 22.46 46.12 3.07
CA PHE A 160 23.15 46.99 2.10
C PHE A 160 22.22 48.03 1.46
N ASP A 161 21.03 48.24 2.00
CA ASP A 161 20.00 49.17 1.49
C ASP A 161 19.61 48.90 0.02
N LEU A 162 19.68 47.62 -0.39
CA LEU A 162 19.34 47.13 -1.71
C LEU A 162 18.05 46.29 -1.68
N LEU A 163 17.08 46.67 -0.81
CA LEU A 163 15.91 45.87 -0.54
C LEU A 163 15.00 45.67 -1.79
N GLU A 164 14.77 46.75 -2.56
CA GLU A 164 13.96 46.69 -3.79
C GLU A 164 14.62 45.80 -4.86
N PRO A 165 15.91 45.96 -5.21
CA PRO A 165 16.60 45.02 -6.09
C PRO A 165 16.55 43.57 -5.62
N ALA A 166 16.75 43.34 -4.31
CA ALA A 166 16.64 41.99 -3.73
C ALA A 166 15.23 41.38 -3.88
N LEU A 167 14.21 42.20 -3.72
CA LEU A 167 12.80 41.75 -3.95
C LEU A 167 12.54 41.42 -5.40
N TRP A 168 13.11 42.12 -6.38
CA TRP A 168 13.02 41.76 -7.79
C TRP A 168 13.65 40.40 -8.05
N VAL A 169 14.84 40.14 -7.56
CA VAL A 169 15.53 38.85 -7.65
C VAL A 169 14.67 37.73 -7.03
N LEU A 170 14.16 37.98 -5.82
CA LEU A 170 13.32 37.06 -5.10
C LEU A 170 12.03 36.76 -5.88
N ALA A 171 11.31 37.80 -6.33
CA ALA A 171 10.03 37.64 -7.02
C ALA A 171 10.20 36.86 -8.34
N ILE A 172 11.24 37.15 -9.13
CA ILE A 172 11.49 36.46 -10.38
C ILE A 172 11.92 35.03 -10.13
N LEU A 173 12.97 34.80 -9.33
CA LEU A 173 13.55 33.47 -9.17
C LEU A 173 12.66 32.50 -8.37
N ALA A 174 11.89 33.00 -7.40
CA ALA A 174 10.95 32.14 -6.68
C ALA A 174 9.81 31.68 -7.60
N ASN A 175 9.20 32.58 -8.39
CA ASN A 175 8.16 32.18 -9.32
C ASN A 175 8.71 31.28 -10.46
N VAL A 176 9.90 31.55 -10.99
CA VAL A 176 10.57 30.66 -11.93
C VAL A 176 10.81 29.28 -11.31
N THR A 177 11.24 29.21 -10.04
CA THR A 177 11.42 27.94 -9.33
C THR A 177 10.11 27.20 -9.17
N ALA A 178 9.02 27.88 -8.85
CA ALA A 178 7.68 27.27 -8.78
C ALA A 178 7.25 26.71 -10.16
N LEU A 179 7.45 27.46 -11.24
CA LEU A 179 7.16 27.01 -12.61
C LEU A 179 8.07 25.85 -13.03
N GLN A 180 9.35 25.85 -12.67
CA GLN A 180 10.25 24.71 -12.90
C GLN A 180 9.76 23.45 -12.19
N ARG A 181 9.27 23.56 -10.96
CA ARG A 181 8.69 22.43 -10.21
C ARG A 181 7.40 21.93 -10.83
N ILE A 182 6.53 22.81 -11.28
CA ILE A 182 5.32 22.45 -12.03
C ILE A 182 5.70 21.74 -13.34
N ALA A 183 6.61 22.29 -14.12
CA ALA A 183 7.06 21.70 -15.38
C ALA A 183 7.77 20.35 -15.16
N PHE A 184 8.59 20.23 -14.13
CA PHE A 184 9.25 18.98 -13.74
C PHE A 184 8.23 17.91 -13.32
N THR A 185 7.29 18.28 -12.45
CA THR A 185 6.23 17.38 -11.99
C THR A 185 5.34 16.96 -13.17
N TRP A 186 4.99 17.89 -14.04
CA TRP A 186 4.22 17.60 -15.25
C TRP A 186 4.98 16.65 -16.20
N ARG A 187 6.30 16.85 -16.41
CA ARG A 187 7.12 15.95 -17.20
C ARG A 187 7.22 14.57 -16.54
N ALA A 188 7.53 14.50 -15.25
CA ALA A 188 7.62 13.25 -14.52
C ALA A 188 6.28 12.48 -14.51
N MET A 189 5.15 13.19 -14.43
CA MET A 189 3.82 12.59 -14.54
C MET A 189 3.49 12.21 -15.99
N ARG A 190 3.97 12.97 -16.98
CA ARG A 190 3.81 12.64 -18.39
C ARG A 190 4.64 11.43 -18.78
N ASP A 191 5.88 11.33 -18.30
CA ASP A 191 6.75 10.19 -18.51
C ASP A 191 6.26 8.97 -17.69
N ALA A 192 5.70 9.19 -16.49
CA ALA A 192 4.97 8.17 -15.72
C ALA A 192 3.60 7.85 -16.33
N ALA A 193 2.91 8.79 -16.97
CA ALA A 193 1.64 8.53 -17.65
C ALA A 193 1.83 7.69 -18.92
N ILE A 194 2.95 7.84 -19.60
CA ILE A 194 3.31 6.96 -20.73
C ILE A 194 3.59 5.53 -20.21
N VAL A 195 4.17 5.39 -19.03
CA VAL A 195 4.35 4.09 -18.33
C VAL A 195 3.08 3.67 -17.57
N SER A 196 2.28 4.60 -17.03
CA SER A 196 1.03 4.32 -16.29
C SER A 196 -0.17 4.08 -17.19
N LEU A 197 -0.21 4.58 -18.42
CA LEU A 197 -1.18 4.16 -19.43
C LEU A 197 -1.06 2.66 -19.77
N ALA A 198 0.13 2.07 -19.56
CA ALA A 198 0.33 0.63 -19.65
C ALA A 198 -0.07 -0.14 -18.37
N VAL A 199 -0.13 0.51 -17.22
CA VAL A 199 -0.30 -0.15 -15.90
C VAL A 199 -1.71 0.01 -15.31
N VAL A 200 -2.43 1.09 -15.61
CA VAL A 200 -3.77 1.37 -15.04
C VAL A 200 -4.91 0.64 -15.75
N ALA A 201 -4.73 0.19 -17.00
CA ALA A 201 -5.70 -0.62 -17.74
C ALA A 201 -5.99 -2.02 -17.13
N LEU A 202 -5.56 -2.28 -15.87
CA LEU A 202 -5.30 -3.66 -15.43
C LEU A 202 -6.23 -4.26 -14.40
N CYS A 203 -7.24 -3.63 -13.92
CA CYS A 203 -7.89 -4.12 -12.69
C CYS A 203 -9.38 -4.44 -12.71
N ALA A 204 -10.08 -4.53 -13.80
CA ALA A 204 -11.47 -5.08 -13.75
C ALA A 204 -12.07 -5.40 -15.13
N ILE A 205 -12.30 -6.67 -15.47
CA ILE A 205 -13.39 -7.07 -16.36
C ILE A 205 -13.88 -8.49 -16.00
N PRO A 206 -15.21 -8.74 -15.90
CA PRO A 206 -15.76 -10.09 -15.84
C PRO A 206 -15.79 -10.75 -17.23
N ALA A 207 -15.60 -12.08 -17.24
CA ALA A 207 -15.52 -12.90 -18.44
C ALA A 207 -16.82 -12.93 -19.24
N VAL A 208 -16.76 -12.59 -20.52
CA VAL A 208 -17.76 -12.92 -21.54
C VAL A 208 -17.20 -14.03 -22.42
N ALA A 209 -18.07 -14.95 -22.84
CA ALA A 209 -17.72 -16.18 -23.54
C ALA A 209 -16.90 -15.96 -24.81
N ALA A 210 -15.87 -16.78 -24.98
CA ALA A 210 -14.95 -16.75 -26.10
C ALA A 210 -15.64 -17.15 -27.42
N THR A 211 -15.60 -16.27 -28.41
CA THR A 211 -15.70 -16.64 -29.82
C THR A 211 -14.30 -17.01 -30.32
N GLU A 212 -14.18 -18.15 -30.99
CA GLU A 212 -12.92 -18.66 -31.52
C GLU A 212 -12.23 -17.59 -32.41
N ALA A 213 -11.08 -17.12 -31.95
CA ALA A 213 -10.21 -16.29 -32.76
C ALA A 213 -9.60 -17.14 -33.89
N PRO A 214 -9.48 -16.65 -35.14
CA PRO A 214 -8.90 -17.42 -36.22
C PRO A 214 -7.45 -17.80 -35.89
N ALA A 215 -7.13 -19.07 -36.07
CA ALA A 215 -5.78 -19.59 -35.91
C ALA A 215 -4.82 -18.85 -36.86
N THR A 216 -3.88 -18.12 -36.25
CA THR A 216 -2.91 -17.31 -36.99
C THR A 216 -1.59 -18.09 -37.09
N GLU A 217 -1.02 -18.14 -38.29
CA GLU A 217 0.27 -18.80 -38.51
C GLU A 217 1.36 -18.21 -37.60
N PRO A 218 2.20 -19.05 -37.00
CA PRO A 218 3.32 -18.56 -36.19
C PRO A 218 4.26 -17.66 -37.02
N LEU A 219 4.76 -16.59 -36.41
CA LEU A 219 5.73 -15.70 -37.04
C LEU A 219 6.99 -16.47 -37.43
N LYS A 220 7.55 -16.19 -38.59
CA LYS A 220 8.85 -16.75 -38.98
C LYS A 220 9.94 -16.23 -38.03
N PRO A 221 10.93 -17.06 -37.67
CA PRO A 221 11.97 -16.68 -36.71
C PRO A 221 12.77 -15.42 -37.09
N GLU A 222 12.90 -15.15 -38.37
CA GLU A 222 13.58 -13.94 -38.91
C GLU A 222 12.77 -12.68 -38.61
N THR A 223 11.46 -12.74 -38.88
CA THR A 223 10.52 -11.65 -38.63
C THR A 223 10.45 -11.35 -37.12
N GLU A 224 10.43 -12.40 -36.29
CA GLU A 224 10.40 -12.25 -34.82
C GLU A 224 11.66 -11.53 -34.31
N ARG A 225 12.85 -11.89 -34.79
CA ARG A 225 14.11 -11.20 -34.43
C ARG A 225 14.15 -9.75 -34.93
N ALA A 226 13.62 -9.46 -36.12
CA ALA A 226 13.54 -8.11 -36.62
C ALA A 226 12.60 -7.25 -35.74
N TRP A 227 11.47 -7.79 -35.34
CA TRP A 227 10.53 -7.11 -34.45
C TRP A 227 11.13 -6.87 -33.05
N ALA A 228 11.84 -7.83 -32.49
CA ALA A 228 12.46 -7.65 -31.18
C ALA A 228 13.44 -6.46 -31.19
N ARG A 229 14.30 -6.36 -32.23
CA ARG A 229 15.20 -5.21 -32.40
C ARG A 229 14.45 -3.89 -32.60
N ALA A 230 13.35 -3.91 -33.36
CA ALA A 230 12.54 -2.72 -33.61
C ALA A 230 11.81 -2.25 -32.34
N VAL A 231 11.35 -3.16 -31.49
CA VAL A 231 10.77 -2.85 -30.16
C VAL A 231 11.82 -2.24 -29.24
N GLU A 232 13.03 -2.79 -29.22
CA GLU A 232 14.14 -2.26 -28.43
C GLU A 232 14.51 -0.83 -28.88
N ALA A 233 14.59 -0.58 -30.22
CA ALA A 233 14.83 0.77 -30.76
C ALA A 233 13.73 1.76 -30.36
N LEU A 234 12.45 1.33 -30.39
CA LEU A 234 11.33 2.16 -29.92
C LEU A 234 11.44 2.52 -28.42
N GLN A 235 11.86 1.58 -27.59
CA GLN A 235 12.09 1.83 -26.17
C GLN A 235 13.21 2.84 -25.93
N GLN A 236 14.21 2.88 -26.83
CA GLN A 236 15.30 3.86 -26.84
C GLN A 236 14.90 5.21 -27.46
N GLY A 237 13.66 5.31 -27.99
CA GLY A 237 13.10 6.53 -28.58
C GLY A 237 13.11 6.60 -30.13
N ASP A 238 13.67 5.59 -30.82
CA ASP A 238 13.67 5.50 -32.26
C ASP A 238 12.50 4.66 -32.79
N ALA A 239 11.51 5.33 -33.38
CA ALA A 239 10.33 4.69 -33.98
C ALA A 239 10.55 4.17 -35.41
N GLY A 240 11.64 4.58 -36.08
CA GLY A 240 11.88 4.27 -37.49
C GLY A 240 11.92 2.78 -37.82
N PRO A 241 12.70 1.94 -37.09
CA PRO A 241 12.79 0.51 -37.33
C PRO A 241 11.43 -0.20 -37.19
N LEU A 242 10.64 0.17 -36.19
CA LEU A 242 9.33 -0.45 -35.94
C LEU A 242 8.33 -0.09 -37.06
N LEU A 243 8.31 1.16 -37.50
CA LEU A 243 7.46 1.59 -38.62
C LEU A 243 7.81 0.85 -39.91
N HIS A 244 9.09 0.59 -40.17
CA HIS A 244 9.52 -0.18 -41.32
C HIS A 244 9.03 -1.65 -41.24
N GLU A 245 9.25 -2.32 -40.10
CA GLU A 245 8.84 -3.70 -39.91
C GLU A 245 7.32 -3.91 -39.94
N LEU A 246 6.55 -2.95 -39.43
CA LEU A 246 5.08 -3.00 -39.39
C LEU A 246 4.39 -2.37 -40.61
N ALA A 247 5.16 -1.91 -41.65
CA ALA A 247 4.59 -1.35 -42.87
C ALA A 247 3.74 -2.37 -43.66
N GLY A 248 4.04 -3.67 -43.52
CA GLY A 248 3.33 -4.76 -44.22
C GLY A 248 2.11 -5.29 -43.43
N GLU A 249 1.09 -5.73 -44.20
CA GLU A 249 -0.15 -6.31 -43.63
C GLU A 249 0.06 -7.57 -42.73
N PRO A 250 0.98 -8.51 -43.03
CA PRO A 250 1.18 -9.69 -42.20
C PRO A 250 1.50 -9.38 -40.73
N GLY A 251 2.30 -8.33 -40.48
CA GLY A 251 2.62 -7.86 -39.15
C GLY A 251 1.43 -7.39 -38.30
N ARG A 252 0.39 -6.90 -38.96
CA ARG A 252 -0.81 -6.34 -38.32
C ARG A 252 -1.89 -7.39 -38.04
N ARG A 253 -1.73 -8.64 -38.55
CA ARG A 253 -2.70 -9.74 -38.47
C ARG A 253 -2.20 -10.93 -37.64
N GLY A 254 -1.01 -10.88 -37.07
CA GLY A 254 -0.43 -11.97 -36.29
C GLY A 254 -1.12 -12.24 -34.95
N PRO A 255 -0.66 -13.22 -34.20
CA PRO A 255 -1.24 -13.63 -32.90
C PRO A 255 -1.34 -12.49 -31.87
N ILE A 256 -0.54 -11.45 -32.03
CA ILE A 256 -0.51 -10.23 -31.19
C ILE A 256 -0.85 -8.98 -32.01
N GLY A 257 -1.75 -9.11 -32.99
CA GLY A 257 -2.12 -8.01 -33.91
C GLY A 257 -2.69 -6.77 -33.23
N ASP A 258 -3.30 -6.90 -32.07
CA ASP A 258 -3.73 -5.82 -31.19
C ASP A 258 -2.54 -5.06 -30.56
N TYR A 259 -1.54 -5.76 -30.04
CA TYR A 259 -0.32 -5.15 -29.52
C TYR A 259 0.54 -4.49 -30.59
N THR A 260 0.66 -5.13 -31.77
CA THR A 260 1.40 -4.51 -32.88
C THR A 260 0.75 -3.25 -33.38
N ARG A 261 -0.60 -3.19 -33.43
CA ARG A 261 -1.33 -1.97 -33.74
C ARG A 261 -1.18 -0.88 -32.69
N TRP A 262 -1.13 -1.27 -31.42
CA TRP A 262 -0.86 -0.33 -30.32
C TRP A 262 0.52 0.31 -30.45
N LEU A 263 1.55 -0.52 -30.65
CA LEU A 263 2.92 -0.03 -30.87
C LEU A 263 3.04 0.85 -32.14
N LEU A 264 2.33 0.47 -33.19
CA LEU A 264 2.27 1.27 -34.41
C LEU A 264 1.62 2.63 -34.16
N ALA A 265 0.50 2.68 -33.41
CA ALA A 265 -0.15 3.93 -33.07
C ALA A 265 0.77 4.84 -32.24
N ASP A 266 1.49 4.30 -31.25
CA ASP A 266 2.46 5.04 -30.43
C ASP A 266 3.62 5.59 -31.31
N ALA A 267 4.22 4.76 -32.16
CA ALA A 267 5.31 5.15 -33.04
C ALA A 267 4.91 6.25 -34.03
N LEU A 268 3.73 6.13 -34.63
CA LEU A 268 3.18 7.15 -35.56
C LEU A 268 2.87 8.46 -34.83
N ALA A 269 2.31 8.39 -33.63
CA ALA A 269 2.01 9.57 -32.81
C ALA A 269 3.28 10.32 -32.39
N ARG A 270 4.36 9.63 -32.05
CA ARG A 270 5.68 10.21 -31.74
C ARG A 270 6.29 10.91 -32.98
N ARG A 271 6.07 10.36 -34.15
CA ARG A 271 6.51 10.94 -35.43
C ARG A 271 5.65 12.13 -35.89
N GLY A 272 4.49 12.34 -35.27
CA GLY A 272 3.56 13.44 -35.62
C GLY A 272 2.52 13.08 -36.66
N ASP A 273 2.47 11.85 -37.15
CA ASP A 273 1.43 11.40 -38.09
C ASP A 273 0.16 11.01 -37.32
N LEU A 274 -0.58 12.03 -36.87
CA LEU A 274 -1.75 11.85 -36.03
C LEU A 274 -2.89 11.08 -36.70
N ALA A 275 -3.05 11.24 -38.05
CA ALA A 275 -4.11 10.57 -38.80
C ALA A 275 -3.86 9.05 -38.89
N ALA A 276 -2.65 8.64 -39.24
CA ALA A 276 -2.28 7.24 -39.31
C ALA A 276 -2.25 6.60 -37.92
N ALA A 277 -1.77 7.32 -36.89
CA ALA A 277 -1.78 6.86 -35.49
C ALA A 277 -3.21 6.59 -35.00
N ARG A 278 -4.14 7.50 -35.26
CA ARG A 278 -5.56 7.34 -34.96
C ARG A 278 -6.17 6.12 -35.65
N ALA A 279 -5.93 5.94 -36.93
CA ALA A 279 -6.44 4.80 -37.69
C ALA A 279 -5.90 3.45 -37.13
N ALA A 280 -4.62 3.43 -36.73
CA ALA A 280 -4.03 2.25 -36.09
C ALA A 280 -4.70 1.93 -34.73
N ALA A 281 -4.94 2.94 -33.88
CA ALA A 281 -5.60 2.80 -32.61
C ALA A 281 -7.07 2.36 -32.76
N GLN A 282 -7.86 3.00 -33.61
CA GLN A 282 -9.26 2.61 -33.90
C GLN A 282 -9.37 1.16 -34.39
N GLY A 283 -8.43 0.72 -35.22
CA GLY A 283 -8.38 -0.62 -35.77
C GLY A 283 -8.20 -1.71 -34.70
N ILE A 284 -7.81 -1.37 -33.45
CA ILE A 284 -7.78 -2.32 -32.33
C ILE A 284 -9.21 -2.64 -31.88
N ALA A 285 -10.00 -1.65 -31.50
CA ALA A 285 -11.37 -1.85 -31.05
C ALA A 285 -12.30 -2.41 -32.16
N GLU A 286 -11.95 -2.22 -33.42
CA GLU A 286 -12.72 -2.74 -34.56
C GLU A 286 -12.45 -4.22 -34.86
N ARG A 287 -11.20 -4.63 -34.81
CA ARG A 287 -10.76 -5.99 -35.19
C ARG A 287 -10.51 -6.91 -34.03
N TYR A 288 -10.28 -6.35 -32.84
CA TYR A 288 -10.00 -7.08 -31.60
C TYR A 288 -10.84 -6.51 -30.46
N PRO A 289 -12.19 -6.52 -30.55
CA PRO A 289 -13.06 -5.94 -29.54
C PRO A 289 -12.89 -6.58 -28.15
N GLU A 290 -12.46 -7.83 -28.09
CA GLU A 290 -12.16 -8.55 -26.85
C GLU A 290 -10.75 -8.29 -26.32
N SER A 291 -9.94 -7.51 -27.04
CA SER A 291 -8.59 -7.14 -26.55
C SER A 291 -8.68 -6.23 -25.34
N ARG A 292 -7.82 -6.47 -24.37
CA ARG A 292 -7.63 -5.57 -23.20
C ARG A 292 -7.24 -4.15 -23.61
N LEU A 293 -6.65 -4.01 -24.79
CA LEU A 293 -6.25 -2.72 -25.32
C LEU A 293 -7.41 -1.97 -25.99
N ALA A 294 -8.56 -2.63 -26.26
CA ALA A 294 -9.65 -2.01 -27.01
C ALA A 294 -10.20 -0.75 -26.33
N PRO A 295 -10.51 -0.71 -25.01
CA PRO A 295 -10.94 0.52 -24.35
C PRO A 295 -9.87 1.62 -24.40
N ALA A 296 -8.64 1.31 -24.01
CA ALA A 296 -7.52 2.26 -24.01
C ALA A 296 -7.21 2.77 -25.43
N SER A 297 -7.39 1.94 -26.45
CA SER A 297 -7.19 2.32 -27.85
C SER A 297 -8.24 3.34 -28.34
N LEU A 298 -9.46 3.28 -27.84
CA LEU A 298 -10.50 4.28 -28.12
C LEU A 298 -10.19 5.62 -27.46
N VAL A 299 -9.67 5.65 -26.23
CA VAL A 299 -9.20 6.88 -25.58
C VAL A 299 -8.02 7.47 -26.33
N LEU A 300 -7.03 6.66 -26.71
CA LEU A 300 -5.91 7.11 -27.52
C LEU A 300 -6.37 7.71 -28.86
N ALA A 301 -7.27 7.03 -29.56
CA ALA A 301 -7.81 7.51 -30.84
C ALA A 301 -8.60 8.82 -30.66
N ALA A 302 -9.38 8.97 -29.59
CA ALA A 302 -10.10 10.19 -29.24
C ALA A 302 -9.13 11.36 -28.96
N THR A 303 -8.10 11.11 -28.17
CA THR A 303 -7.04 12.10 -27.89
C THR A 303 -6.30 12.54 -29.14
N LEU A 304 -6.02 11.61 -30.05
CA LEU A 304 -5.38 11.93 -31.36
C LEU A 304 -6.33 12.72 -32.27
N ALA A 305 -7.65 12.43 -32.27
CA ALA A 305 -8.65 13.19 -32.96
C ALA A 305 -8.72 14.64 -32.46
N ALA A 306 -8.78 14.84 -31.13
CA ALA A 306 -8.75 16.17 -30.53
C ALA A 306 -7.49 16.97 -30.91
N ARG A 307 -6.32 16.34 -30.87
CA ARG A 307 -5.05 16.96 -31.29
C ARG A 307 -5.02 17.32 -32.79
N ALA A 308 -5.77 16.61 -33.61
CA ALA A 308 -5.92 16.90 -35.04
C ALA A 308 -7.04 17.92 -35.34
N GLY A 309 -7.78 18.39 -34.33
CA GLY A 309 -8.92 19.30 -34.48
C GLY A 309 -10.20 18.61 -34.97
N ASP A 310 -10.29 17.27 -34.95
CA ASP A 310 -11.50 16.50 -35.30
C ASP A 310 -12.33 16.22 -34.05
N ASP A 311 -13.02 17.26 -33.62
CA ASP A 311 -13.87 17.18 -32.42
C ASP A 311 -15.06 16.22 -32.56
N ALA A 312 -15.63 16.08 -33.75
CA ALA A 312 -16.72 15.15 -34.01
C ALA A 312 -16.26 13.70 -33.92
N GLY A 313 -15.07 13.41 -34.44
CA GLY A 313 -14.42 12.11 -34.32
C GLY A 313 -14.08 11.78 -32.89
N GLU A 314 -13.56 12.73 -32.07
CA GLU A 314 -13.32 12.55 -30.66
C GLU A 314 -14.57 12.09 -29.92
N GLN A 315 -15.68 12.84 -30.04
CA GLN A 315 -16.93 12.50 -29.34
C GLN A 315 -17.47 11.13 -29.75
N THR A 316 -17.39 10.80 -31.03
CA THR A 316 -17.88 9.51 -31.54
C THR A 316 -17.11 8.36 -30.90
N LEU A 317 -15.78 8.49 -30.75
CA LEU A 317 -14.92 7.49 -30.15
C LEU A 317 -15.17 7.35 -28.65
N ILE A 318 -15.34 8.46 -27.93
CA ILE A 318 -15.67 8.44 -26.50
C ILE A 318 -17.03 7.78 -26.26
N LYS A 319 -18.07 8.14 -27.02
CA LYS A 319 -19.38 7.51 -26.92
C LYS A 319 -19.31 6.01 -27.17
N ARG A 320 -18.58 5.58 -28.20
CA ARG A 320 -18.35 4.16 -28.49
C ARG A 320 -17.69 3.44 -27.30
N LEU A 321 -16.72 4.07 -26.63
CA LEU A 321 -16.10 3.50 -25.44
C LEU A 321 -17.11 3.33 -24.31
N LEU A 322 -17.88 4.37 -23.99
CA LEU A 322 -18.87 4.33 -22.91
C LEU A 322 -19.98 3.32 -23.17
N GLU A 323 -20.37 3.09 -24.43
CA GLU A 323 -21.37 2.12 -24.84
C GLU A 323 -20.84 0.69 -24.86
N ALA A 324 -19.64 0.47 -25.42
CA ALA A 324 -19.10 -0.87 -25.61
C ALA A 324 -18.35 -1.40 -24.36
N TYR A 325 -17.77 -0.50 -23.56
CA TYR A 325 -16.93 -0.85 -22.40
C TYR A 325 -17.30 -0.05 -21.14
N PRO A 326 -18.56 -0.07 -20.67
CA PRO A 326 -19.04 0.79 -19.57
C PRO A 326 -18.32 0.57 -18.23
N ASP A 327 -17.76 -0.62 -18.01
CA ASP A 327 -17.05 -0.99 -16.77
C ASP A 327 -15.52 -0.88 -16.89
N SER A 328 -14.99 -0.32 -17.99
CA SER A 328 -13.56 -0.23 -18.19
C SER A 328 -12.90 0.85 -17.32
N ALA A 329 -11.61 0.67 -17.05
CA ALA A 329 -10.81 1.60 -16.25
C ALA A 329 -10.64 2.98 -16.95
N GLU A 330 -10.89 3.05 -18.24
CA GLU A 330 -10.76 4.24 -19.08
C GLU A 330 -12.01 5.15 -19.07
N VAL A 331 -13.14 4.66 -18.53
CA VAL A 331 -14.39 5.45 -18.44
C VAL A 331 -14.19 6.79 -17.74
N PRO A 332 -13.46 6.91 -16.61
CA PRO A 332 -13.24 8.19 -15.96
C PRO A 332 -12.49 9.20 -16.85
N GLU A 333 -11.49 8.76 -17.57
CA GLU A 333 -10.75 9.59 -18.50
C GLU A 333 -11.63 10.04 -19.68
N ALA A 334 -12.38 9.10 -20.26
CA ALA A 334 -13.29 9.36 -21.36
C ALA A 334 -14.36 10.39 -20.99
N LEU A 335 -14.96 10.30 -19.79
CA LEU A 335 -15.94 11.28 -19.32
C LEU A 335 -15.30 12.67 -19.09
N TYR A 336 -14.06 12.71 -18.59
CA TYR A 336 -13.34 13.97 -18.45
C TYR A 336 -13.06 14.63 -19.81
N LEU A 337 -12.58 13.86 -20.78
CA LEU A 337 -12.33 14.33 -22.14
C LEU A 337 -13.61 14.80 -22.81
N LEU A 338 -14.73 14.07 -22.64
CA LEU A 338 -16.03 14.47 -23.17
C LEU A 338 -16.47 15.83 -22.61
N GLY A 339 -16.26 16.05 -21.31
CA GLY A 339 -16.53 17.34 -20.67
C GLY A 339 -15.66 18.47 -21.22
N MET A 340 -14.36 18.25 -21.33
CA MET A 340 -13.41 19.22 -21.90
C MET A 340 -13.77 19.62 -23.33
N SER A 341 -14.04 18.64 -24.14
CA SER A 341 -14.40 18.80 -25.53
C SER A 341 -15.77 19.50 -25.68
N GLY A 342 -16.71 19.24 -24.80
CA GLY A 342 -17.98 19.94 -24.74
C GLY A 342 -17.84 21.42 -24.38
N GLU A 343 -16.99 21.78 -23.41
CA GLU A 343 -16.68 23.17 -23.08
C GLU A 343 -16.07 23.93 -24.27
N ALA A 344 -15.04 23.31 -24.90
CA ALA A 344 -14.35 23.93 -26.05
C ALA A 344 -15.29 24.27 -27.21
N ARG A 345 -16.41 23.57 -27.34
CA ARG A 345 -17.44 23.76 -28.39
C ARG A 345 -18.65 24.56 -27.95
N GLY A 346 -18.66 25.08 -26.72
CA GLY A 346 -19.82 25.81 -26.21
C GLY A 346 -21.02 24.90 -25.88
N GLN A 347 -20.81 23.56 -25.85
CA GLN A 347 -21.82 22.57 -25.42
C GLN A 347 -21.80 22.43 -23.90
N SER A 348 -21.93 23.55 -23.21
CA SER A 348 -21.68 23.66 -21.75
C SER A 348 -22.57 22.76 -20.88
N GLU A 349 -23.84 22.55 -21.27
CA GLU A 349 -24.73 21.62 -20.55
C GLU A 349 -24.27 20.17 -20.67
N ALA A 350 -23.88 19.73 -21.88
CA ALA A 350 -23.35 18.39 -22.10
C ALA A 350 -22.04 18.16 -21.32
N ALA A 351 -21.17 19.18 -21.28
CA ALA A 351 -19.95 19.15 -20.47
C ALA A 351 -20.27 19.01 -18.97
N ALA A 352 -21.23 19.77 -18.46
CA ALA A 352 -21.66 19.69 -17.07
C ALA A 352 -22.21 18.30 -16.73
N HIS A 353 -22.96 17.67 -17.63
CA HIS A 353 -23.45 16.30 -17.46
C HIS A 353 -22.30 15.29 -17.40
N ALA A 354 -21.34 15.34 -18.33
CA ALA A 354 -20.20 14.42 -18.34
C ALA A 354 -19.36 14.52 -17.05
N TYR A 355 -19.04 15.74 -16.60
CA TYR A 355 -18.32 15.94 -15.33
C TYR A 355 -19.11 15.46 -14.12
N ARG A 356 -20.43 15.65 -14.11
CA ARG A 356 -21.26 15.17 -13.01
C ARG A 356 -21.33 13.64 -12.97
N GLU A 357 -21.43 13.01 -14.12
CA GLU A 357 -21.38 11.55 -14.24
C GLU A 357 -20.03 10.98 -13.76
N LEU A 358 -18.91 11.61 -14.13
CA LEU A 358 -17.59 11.27 -13.62
C LEU A 358 -17.53 11.36 -12.07
N GLN A 359 -18.10 12.42 -11.48
CA GLN A 359 -18.16 12.56 -10.03
C GLN A 359 -18.99 11.49 -9.34
N ILE A 360 -19.96 10.89 -10.02
CA ILE A 360 -20.75 9.76 -9.50
C ILE A 360 -20.02 8.44 -9.68
N LEU A 361 -19.54 8.15 -10.89
CA LEU A 361 -18.99 6.85 -11.26
C LEU A 361 -17.60 6.59 -10.69
N ALA A 362 -16.73 7.61 -10.67
CA ALA A 362 -15.35 7.46 -10.24
C ALA A 362 -14.85 8.67 -9.41
N PRO A 363 -15.52 9.00 -8.28
CA PRO A 363 -15.25 10.22 -7.51
C PRO A 363 -13.85 10.26 -6.88
N ALA A 364 -13.19 9.12 -6.71
CA ALA A 364 -11.84 8.99 -6.17
C ALA A 364 -10.76 9.03 -7.26
N SER A 365 -11.12 9.08 -8.54
CA SER A 365 -10.15 9.16 -9.64
C SER A 365 -9.48 10.54 -9.68
N GLY A 366 -8.23 10.58 -10.18
CA GLY A 366 -7.53 11.87 -10.41
C GLY A 366 -8.29 12.79 -11.38
N TRP A 367 -9.04 12.22 -12.34
CA TRP A 367 -9.87 12.95 -13.29
C TRP A 367 -11.03 13.67 -12.62
N ALA A 368 -11.66 13.06 -11.60
CA ALA A 368 -12.79 13.68 -10.91
C ALA A 368 -12.39 14.93 -10.11
N ALA A 369 -11.16 14.99 -9.60
CA ALA A 369 -10.68 16.14 -8.82
C ALA A 369 -10.73 17.45 -9.62
N GLY A 370 -10.38 17.42 -10.92
CA GLY A 370 -10.42 18.58 -11.79
C GLY A 370 -11.81 19.07 -12.20
N THR A 371 -12.85 18.28 -11.95
CA THR A 371 -14.23 18.62 -12.39
C THR A 371 -14.96 19.58 -11.46
N PHE A 372 -14.55 19.73 -10.20
CA PHE A 372 -15.24 20.60 -9.24
C PHE A 372 -15.14 22.07 -9.64
N ASP A 373 -13.95 22.54 -9.95
CA ASP A 373 -13.70 23.94 -10.37
C ASP A 373 -14.37 24.22 -11.72
N ARG A 374 -14.35 23.24 -12.65
CA ARG A 374 -15.03 23.38 -13.94
C ARG A 374 -16.53 23.50 -13.81
N LEU A 375 -17.16 22.63 -13.01
CA LEU A 375 -18.60 22.73 -12.75
C LEU A 375 -18.99 24.05 -12.05
N ALA A 376 -18.14 24.53 -11.13
CA ALA A 376 -18.36 25.83 -10.49
C ALA A 376 -18.26 26.99 -11.50
N ALA A 377 -17.28 26.95 -12.40
CA ALA A 377 -17.14 27.94 -13.47
C ALA A 377 -18.33 27.91 -14.45
N LEU A 378 -18.80 26.75 -14.85
CA LEU A 378 -19.97 26.58 -15.70
C LEU A 378 -21.24 27.13 -15.01
N ALA A 379 -21.44 26.83 -13.74
CA ALA A 379 -22.55 27.38 -12.96
C ALA A 379 -22.49 28.92 -12.85
N ALA A 380 -21.29 29.50 -12.64
CA ALA A 380 -21.10 30.94 -12.62
C ALA A 380 -21.37 31.60 -13.98
N ALA A 381 -21.15 30.88 -15.09
CA ALA A 381 -21.51 31.30 -16.43
C ALA A 381 -23.01 31.11 -16.76
N GLY A 382 -23.85 30.69 -15.81
CA GLY A 382 -25.30 30.52 -15.99
C GLY A 382 -25.71 29.16 -16.56
N VAL A 383 -24.78 28.20 -16.68
CA VAL A 383 -25.09 26.84 -17.15
C VAL A 383 -25.80 26.05 -16.06
N ARG A 384 -26.88 25.37 -16.42
CA ARG A 384 -27.60 24.49 -15.49
C ARG A 384 -26.77 23.24 -15.19
N VAL A 385 -26.14 23.21 -14.02
CA VAL A 385 -25.41 22.05 -13.54
C VAL A 385 -26.38 21.05 -12.88
N PRO A 386 -26.38 19.76 -13.28
CA PRO A 386 -27.26 18.76 -12.68
C PRO A 386 -27.00 18.62 -11.18
N GLU A 387 -28.04 18.69 -10.35
CA GLU A 387 -27.96 18.40 -8.92
C GLU A 387 -27.94 16.89 -8.69
N LEU A 388 -27.17 16.46 -7.68
CA LEU A 388 -27.16 15.04 -7.27
C LEU A 388 -28.33 14.77 -6.32
N SER A 389 -29.12 13.74 -6.64
CA SER A 389 -30.08 13.20 -5.67
C SER A 389 -29.36 12.65 -4.42
N ILE A 390 -30.06 12.56 -3.31
CA ILE A 390 -29.51 11.99 -2.06
C ILE A 390 -28.99 10.57 -2.30
N ALA A 391 -29.68 9.74 -3.07
CA ALA A 391 -29.25 8.41 -3.43
C ALA A 391 -27.92 8.40 -4.19
N GLN A 392 -27.76 9.27 -5.19
CA GLN A 392 -26.51 9.41 -5.93
C GLN A 392 -25.34 9.91 -5.05
N ARG A 393 -25.64 10.80 -4.10
CA ARG A 393 -24.64 11.27 -3.13
C ARG A 393 -24.19 10.14 -2.18
N VAL A 394 -25.11 9.26 -1.73
CA VAL A 394 -24.75 8.07 -0.96
C VAL A 394 -23.87 7.13 -1.78
N ASP A 395 -24.24 6.84 -3.04
CA ASP A 395 -23.46 6.01 -3.96
C ASP A 395 -22.06 6.60 -4.17
N ARG A 396 -21.94 7.91 -4.31
CA ARG A 396 -20.68 8.63 -4.44
C ARG A 396 -19.83 8.51 -3.16
N ALA A 397 -20.41 8.70 -1.99
CA ALA A 397 -19.72 8.56 -0.71
C ALA A 397 -19.19 7.12 -0.50
N GLU A 398 -19.96 6.10 -0.85
CA GLU A 398 -19.52 4.70 -0.82
C GLU A 398 -18.36 4.44 -1.78
N ARG A 399 -18.37 5.04 -2.98
CA ARG A 399 -17.28 4.91 -3.97
C ARG A 399 -16.03 5.67 -3.53
N LEU A 400 -16.16 6.86 -2.93
CA LEU A 400 -15.05 7.58 -2.32
C LEU A 400 -14.37 6.74 -1.22
N LEU A 401 -15.18 6.11 -0.37
CA LEU A 401 -14.66 5.24 0.68
C LEU A 401 -13.92 4.02 0.10
N ARG A 402 -14.48 3.37 -0.93
CA ARG A 402 -13.82 2.26 -1.65
C ARG A 402 -12.55 2.70 -2.34
N GLY A 403 -12.55 3.87 -2.93
CA GLY A 403 -11.41 4.49 -3.62
C GLY A 403 -10.32 5.05 -2.69
N GLY A 404 -10.43 4.87 -1.37
CA GLY A 404 -9.38 5.26 -0.43
C GLY A 404 -9.38 6.74 -0.01
N VAL A 405 -10.50 7.44 -0.18
CA VAL A 405 -10.69 8.86 0.22
C VAL A 405 -11.67 8.97 1.41
N PRO A 406 -11.31 8.42 2.60
CA PRO A 406 -12.25 8.27 3.71
C PRO A 406 -12.68 9.62 4.32
N ALA A 407 -11.84 10.65 4.31
CA ALA A 407 -12.20 11.94 4.88
C ALA A 407 -13.38 12.60 4.13
N THR A 408 -13.26 12.70 2.82
CA THR A 408 -14.32 13.27 1.95
C THR A 408 -15.59 12.41 1.98
N ALA A 409 -15.43 11.06 1.98
CA ALA A 409 -16.57 10.15 2.08
C ALA A 409 -17.36 10.36 3.38
N ARG A 410 -16.67 10.53 4.51
CA ARG A 410 -17.28 10.80 5.81
C ARG A 410 -18.05 12.13 5.78
N ASP A 411 -17.37 13.22 5.38
CA ASP A 411 -17.93 14.57 5.43
C ASP A 411 -19.18 14.72 4.53
N GLU A 412 -19.22 14.00 3.42
CA GLU A 412 -20.40 13.94 2.56
C GLU A 412 -21.51 13.10 3.17
N ALA A 413 -21.16 11.94 3.72
CA ALA A 413 -22.14 11.04 4.34
C ALA A 413 -22.77 11.66 5.60
N GLU A 414 -22.03 12.41 6.42
CA GLU A 414 -22.55 13.15 7.57
C GLU A 414 -23.63 14.15 7.15
N ARG A 415 -23.37 14.95 6.09
CA ARG A 415 -24.38 15.89 5.56
C ARG A 415 -25.64 15.17 5.07
N ILE A 416 -25.49 14.00 4.43
CA ILE A 416 -26.62 13.20 3.96
C ILE A 416 -27.47 12.70 5.15
N VAL A 417 -26.85 12.29 6.25
CA VAL A 417 -27.56 11.84 7.47
C VAL A 417 -28.45 12.95 8.02
N ASP A 418 -28.00 14.21 7.96
CA ASP A 418 -28.75 15.37 8.46
C ASP A 418 -29.89 15.78 7.50
N GLU A 419 -29.72 15.59 6.20
CA GLU A 419 -30.65 16.02 5.16
C GLU A 419 -31.75 15.00 4.85
N THR A 420 -31.45 13.69 5.00
CA THR A 420 -32.39 12.63 4.52
C THR A 420 -33.38 12.19 5.59
N ARG A 421 -34.63 12.03 5.18
CA ARG A 421 -35.70 11.38 5.98
C ARG A 421 -35.88 9.90 5.63
N ASP A 422 -35.24 9.43 4.55
CA ASP A 422 -35.27 8.01 4.15
C ASP A 422 -34.35 7.20 5.07
N ALA A 423 -34.96 6.27 5.83
CA ALA A 423 -34.26 5.45 6.81
C ALA A 423 -33.20 4.52 6.16
N SER A 424 -33.43 4.07 4.93
CA SER A 424 -32.49 3.19 4.21
C SER A 424 -31.26 3.97 3.76
N LEU A 425 -31.46 5.15 3.17
CA LEU A 425 -30.35 6.03 2.75
C LEU A 425 -29.57 6.55 3.96
N ALA A 426 -30.27 6.92 5.06
CA ALA A 426 -29.62 7.31 6.32
C ALA A 426 -28.76 6.17 6.90
N LEU A 427 -29.25 4.93 6.87
CA LEU A 427 -28.51 3.76 7.35
C LEU A 427 -27.25 3.52 6.50
N ARG A 428 -27.35 3.62 5.17
CA ARG A 428 -26.19 3.51 4.28
C ARG A 428 -25.16 4.62 4.56
N ALA A 429 -25.62 5.86 4.67
CA ALA A 429 -24.75 7.00 4.96
C ALA A 429 -24.05 6.85 6.32
N LEU A 430 -24.77 6.46 7.40
CA LEU A 430 -24.18 6.19 8.71
C LEU A 430 -23.13 5.06 8.67
N LYS A 431 -23.35 4.04 7.83
CA LYS A 431 -22.36 3.00 7.63
C LYS A 431 -21.09 3.53 6.96
N VAL A 432 -21.22 4.43 5.97
CA VAL A 432 -20.07 5.13 5.37
C VAL A 432 -19.34 5.97 6.42
N VAL A 433 -20.05 6.73 7.26
CA VAL A 433 -19.46 7.52 8.36
C VAL A 433 -18.66 6.61 9.31
N ALA A 434 -19.23 5.48 9.70
CA ALA A 434 -18.58 4.52 10.60
C ALA A 434 -17.30 3.95 9.98
N ASP A 435 -17.38 3.42 8.76
CA ASP A 435 -16.25 2.78 8.06
C ASP A 435 -15.14 3.80 7.73
N ALA A 436 -15.52 5.01 7.30
CA ALA A 436 -14.58 6.09 7.03
C ALA A 436 -13.87 6.55 8.31
N SER A 437 -14.62 6.77 9.40
CA SER A 437 -14.06 7.15 10.71
C SER A 437 -13.12 6.06 11.24
N GLN A 438 -13.46 4.78 11.06
CA GLN A 438 -12.58 3.67 11.43
C GLN A 438 -11.27 3.70 10.64
N ARG A 439 -11.31 3.94 9.33
CA ARG A 439 -10.09 4.05 8.50
C ARG A 439 -9.22 5.25 8.89
N LEU A 440 -9.84 6.29 9.40
CA LEU A 440 -9.17 7.49 9.93
C LEU A 440 -8.67 7.33 11.37
N GLY A 441 -8.88 6.15 12.00
CA GLY A 441 -8.49 5.89 13.39
C GLY A 441 -9.40 6.55 14.44
N ARG A 442 -10.53 7.13 14.03
CA ARG A 442 -11.50 7.81 14.90
C ARG A 442 -12.54 6.82 15.38
N HIS A 443 -12.13 5.89 16.22
CA HIS A 443 -12.97 4.78 16.68
C HIS A 443 -14.18 5.21 17.51
N ASP A 444 -14.07 6.32 18.23
CA ASP A 444 -15.15 6.97 18.99
C ASP A 444 -16.29 7.45 18.08
N LEU A 445 -15.94 8.18 17.01
CA LEU A 445 -16.91 8.65 16.02
C LEU A 445 -17.53 7.48 15.25
N ALA A 446 -16.73 6.49 14.88
CA ALA A 446 -17.22 5.29 14.21
C ALA A 446 -18.25 4.53 15.07
N ALA A 447 -17.97 4.36 16.38
CA ALA A 447 -18.89 3.70 17.30
C ALA A 447 -20.20 4.48 17.48
N ARG A 448 -20.13 5.84 17.53
CA ARG A 448 -21.31 6.70 17.61
C ARG A 448 -22.16 6.64 16.34
N ALA A 449 -21.53 6.62 15.16
CA ALA A 449 -22.27 6.46 13.91
C ALA A 449 -23.02 5.13 13.85
N LEU A 450 -22.41 4.03 14.35
CA LEU A 450 -23.10 2.73 14.44
C LEU A 450 -24.20 2.72 15.49
N GLU A 451 -24.09 3.46 16.59
CA GLU A 451 -25.16 3.64 17.57
C GLU A 451 -26.40 4.24 16.91
N LEU A 452 -26.21 5.34 16.16
CA LEU A 452 -27.29 5.96 15.37
C LEU A 452 -27.83 5.05 14.26
N ALA A 453 -26.97 4.21 13.67
CA ALA A 453 -27.37 3.22 12.67
C ALA A 453 -28.25 2.12 13.27
N VAL A 454 -27.95 1.66 14.50
CA VAL A 454 -28.76 0.68 15.24
C VAL A 454 -30.18 1.18 15.48
N ASP A 455 -30.35 2.48 15.80
CA ASP A 455 -31.69 3.04 16.04
C ASP A 455 -32.56 3.01 14.77
N ARG A 456 -31.94 3.25 13.60
CA ARG A 456 -32.61 3.30 12.30
C ARG A 456 -32.72 1.95 11.60
N ALA A 457 -31.97 0.94 12.04
CA ALA A 457 -31.91 -0.36 11.38
C ALA A 457 -33.14 -1.23 11.68
N PRO A 458 -33.55 -2.09 10.75
CA PRO A 458 -34.51 -3.16 10.99
C PRO A 458 -34.03 -4.09 12.11
N ALA A 459 -34.98 -4.73 12.81
CA ALA A 459 -34.70 -5.51 14.02
C ALA A 459 -33.68 -6.64 13.79
N ASP A 460 -33.74 -7.30 12.64
CA ASP A 460 -32.84 -8.40 12.23
C ASP A 460 -31.38 -7.94 12.03
N ARG A 461 -31.13 -6.67 11.69
CA ARG A 461 -29.79 -6.11 11.46
C ARG A 461 -29.15 -5.51 12.72
N LYS A 462 -29.95 -5.18 13.74
CA LYS A 462 -29.46 -4.53 14.97
C LYS A 462 -28.37 -5.32 15.70
N PRO A 463 -28.46 -6.66 15.87
CA PRO A 463 -27.41 -7.41 16.56
C PRO A 463 -26.05 -7.34 15.85
N ALA A 464 -26.01 -7.44 14.53
CA ALA A 464 -24.77 -7.36 13.75
C ALA A 464 -24.12 -5.96 13.87
N LEU A 465 -24.91 -4.89 13.78
CA LEU A 465 -24.42 -3.50 13.94
C LEU A 465 -23.88 -3.26 15.36
N ARG A 466 -24.57 -3.79 16.39
CA ARG A 466 -24.09 -3.71 17.78
C ARG A 466 -22.77 -4.45 17.99
N LEU A 467 -22.59 -5.63 17.36
CA LEU A 467 -21.31 -6.32 17.41
C LEU A 467 -20.18 -5.49 16.79
N GLU A 468 -20.46 -4.85 15.69
CA GLU A 468 -19.48 -3.98 15.03
C GLU A 468 -19.19 -2.73 15.90
N GLN A 469 -20.21 -2.12 16.48
CA GLN A 469 -20.07 -1.05 17.47
C GLN A 469 -19.18 -1.47 18.64
N ALA A 470 -19.44 -2.63 19.22
CA ALA A 470 -18.64 -3.15 20.33
C ALA A 470 -17.17 -3.34 19.96
N ARG A 471 -16.87 -3.86 18.76
CA ARG A 471 -15.49 -4.00 18.26
C ARG A 471 -14.79 -2.65 18.14
N LEU A 472 -15.50 -1.60 17.69
CA LEU A 472 -14.95 -0.23 17.60
C LEU A 472 -14.73 0.38 18.99
N LEU A 473 -15.67 0.18 19.92
CA LEU A 473 -15.50 0.61 21.31
C LEU A 473 -14.28 -0.03 21.96
N LEU A 474 -14.04 -1.33 21.72
CA LEU A 474 -12.84 -2.02 22.21
C LEU A 474 -11.55 -1.45 21.61
N ARG A 475 -11.54 -1.13 20.30
CA ARG A 475 -10.41 -0.46 19.66
C ARG A 475 -10.17 0.95 20.18
N GLY A 476 -11.24 1.65 20.53
CA GLY A 476 -11.22 2.97 21.17
C GLY A 476 -10.97 2.94 22.68
N ASN A 477 -10.61 1.78 23.25
CA ASN A 477 -10.38 1.56 24.69
C ASN A 477 -11.58 1.92 25.60
N GLN A 478 -12.81 1.88 25.05
CA GLN A 478 -14.07 2.15 25.77
C GLN A 478 -14.69 0.83 26.26
N ARG A 479 -13.97 0.13 27.11
CA ARG A 479 -14.23 -1.24 27.50
C ARG A 479 -15.61 -1.45 28.17
N GLU A 480 -15.96 -0.61 29.12
CA GLU A 480 -17.23 -0.73 29.85
C GLU A 480 -18.44 -0.61 28.91
N ARG A 481 -18.40 0.37 28.01
CA ARG A 481 -19.45 0.53 27.00
C ARG A 481 -19.52 -0.67 26.06
N ALA A 482 -18.37 -1.20 25.66
CA ALA A 482 -18.31 -2.40 24.82
C ALA A 482 -18.94 -3.61 25.50
N LEU A 483 -18.64 -3.84 26.79
CA LEU A 483 -19.22 -4.93 27.56
C LEU A 483 -20.74 -4.82 27.72
N ALA A 484 -21.25 -3.60 27.90
CA ALA A 484 -22.71 -3.35 27.96
C ALA A 484 -23.38 -3.70 26.62
N VAL A 485 -22.82 -3.23 25.52
CA VAL A 485 -23.33 -3.54 24.15
C VAL A 485 -23.28 -5.04 23.89
N LEU A 486 -22.16 -5.71 24.18
CA LEU A 486 -22.01 -7.16 24.01
C LEU A 486 -23.01 -7.94 24.87
N GLY A 487 -23.28 -7.49 26.10
CA GLY A 487 -24.32 -8.09 26.97
C GLY A 487 -25.71 -8.03 26.33
N SER A 488 -26.06 -6.90 25.71
CA SER A 488 -27.35 -6.77 25.03
C SER A 488 -27.48 -7.68 23.80
N VAL A 489 -26.39 -7.90 23.04
CA VAL A 489 -26.37 -8.80 21.89
C VAL A 489 -26.45 -10.26 22.32
N GLU A 490 -25.73 -10.61 23.40
CA GLU A 490 -25.72 -11.96 23.96
C GLU A 490 -27.11 -12.40 24.44
N ALA A 491 -27.89 -11.46 24.98
CA ALA A 491 -29.23 -11.71 25.51
C ALA A 491 -30.31 -11.76 24.43
N GLY A 492 -30.20 -10.97 23.37
CA GLY A 492 -31.28 -10.75 22.39
C GLY A 492 -30.90 -11.02 20.93
N GLY A 493 -29.69 -11.43 20.62
CA GLY A 493 -29.22 -11.74 19.28
C GLY A 493 -29.59 -13.17 18.83
N ALA A 494 -29.56 -13.41 17.51
CA ALA A 494 -29.55 -14.76 17.00
C ALA A 494 -28.31 -15.54 17.48
N GLU A 495 -28.36 -16.87 17.39
CA GLU A 495 -27.31 -17.75 17.94
C GLU A 495 -25.89 -17.36 17.49
N ALA A 496 -25.73 -16.95 16.22
CA ALA A 496 -24.42 -16.57 15.67
C ALA A 496 -23.86 -15.29 16.33
N GLU A 497 -24.68 -14.27 16.45
CA GLU A 497 -24.31 -12.98 17.06
C GLU A 497 -24.14 -13.13 18.56
N ALA A 498 -25.00 -13.91 19.23
CA ALA A 498 -24.87 -14.18 20.66
C ALA A 498 -23.57 -14.93 20.98
N ALA A 499 -23.17 -15.89 20.15
CA ALA A 499 -21.94 -16.65 20.29
C ALA A 499 -20.69 -15.73 20.11
N GLU A 500 -20.71 -14.87 19.10
CA GLU A 500 -19.62 -13.90 18.88
C GLU A 500 -19.53 -12.87 20.01
N ALA A 501 -20.67 -12.36 20.50
CA ALA A 501 -20.73 -11.43 21.61
C ALA A 501 -20.15 -12.05 22.89
N ALA A 502 -20.56 -13.27 23.23
CA ALA A 502 -20.05 -14.02 24.38
C ALA A 502 -18.52 -14.25 24.28
N TRP A 503 -18.03 -14.58 23.07
CA TRP A 503 -16.61 -14.75 22.80
C TRP A 503 -15.83 -13.43 22.98
N LEU A 504 -16.29 -12.32 22.39
CA LEU A 504 -15.65 -11.00 22.55
C LEU A 504 -15.62 -10.55 24.00
N LYS A 505 -16.69 -10.82 24.75
CA LYS A 505 -16.76 -10.54 26.18
C LYS A 505 -15.74 -11.36 26.99
N ALA A 506 -15.62 -12.67 26.73
CA ALA A 506 -14.61 -13.52 27.34
C ALA A 506 -13.18 -13.05 27.01
N ARG A 507 -12.91 -12.70 25.75
CA ARG A 507 -11.61 -12.12 25.33
C ARG A 507 -11.29 -10.80 26.04
N THR A 508 -12.29 -9.97 26.27
CA THR A 508 -12.14 -8.69 26.96
C THR A 508 -11.77 -8.89 28.43
N LEU A 509 -12.17 -10.00 29.04
CA LEU A 509 -11.79 -10.37 30.41
C LEU A 509 -10.43 -11.06 30.52
N ASP A 510 -9.84 -11.50 29.38
CA ASP A 510 -8.59 -12.28 29.34
C ASP A 510 -7.36 -11.36 29.45
N GLU A 511 -7.16 -10.84 30.65
CA GLU A 511 -6.04 -9.97 31.02
C GLU A 511 -5.28 -10.52 32.23
N PRO A 512 -4.00 -10.14 32.40
CA PRO A 512 -3.24 -10.49 33.60
C PRO A 512 -3.98 -10.06 34.87
N GLY A 513 -4.08 -10.99 35.81
CA GLY A 513 -4.79 -10.81 37.10
C GLY A 513 -6.30 -11.08 37.06
N ARG A 514 -6.87 -11.38 35.88
CA ARG A 514 -8.31 -11.73 35.71
C ARG A 514 -8.52 -13.13 35.12
N GLU A 515 -7.49 -13.98 35.17
CA GLU A 515 -7.50 -15.31 34.54
C GLU A 515 -8.64 -16.20 34.99
N SER A 516 -9.10 -16.05 36.28
CA SER A 516 -10.22 -16.84 36.82
C SER A 516 -11.56 -16.44 36.20
N ALA A 517 -11.78 -15.14 36.02
CA ALA A 517 -12.99 -14.61 35.35
C ALA A 517 -12.99 -14.96 33.85
N ALA A 518 -11.84 -14.85 33.18
CA ALA A 518 -11.68 -15.24 31.80
C ALA A 518 -11.95 -16.74 31.60
N LEU A 519 -11.37 -17.59 32.46
CA LEU A 519 -11.59 -19.04 32.42
C LEU A 519 -13.07 -19.40 32.54
N ALA A 520 -13.79 -18.79 33.50
CA ALA A 520 -15.21 -19.00 33.68
C ALA A 520 -16.02 -18.57 32.45
N ALA A 521 -15.71 -17.40 31.90
CA ALA A 521 -16.37 -16.88 30.71
C ALA A 521 -16.13 -17.78 29.48
N TYR A 522 -14.91 -18.23 29.24
CA TYR A 522 -14.61 -19.14 28.12
C TYR A 522 -15.28 -20.51 28.30
N LYS A 523 -15.33 -21.06 29.51
CA LYS A 523 -16.06 -22.30 29.80
C LYS A 523 -17.55 -22.16 29.47
N THR A 524 -18.14 -21.01 29.79
CA THR A 524 -19.52 -20.68 29.40
C THR A 524 -19.72 -20.66 27.90
N VAL A 525 -18.82 -19.98 27.14
CA VAL A 525 -18.87 -19.94 25.66
C VAL A 525 -18.78 -21.37 25.08
N ALA A 526 -17.81 -22.17 25.54
CA ALA A 526 -17.59 -23.53 25.07
C ALA A 526 -18.78 -24.47 25.36
N ALA A 527 -19.45 -24.30 26.51
CA ALA A 527 -20.60 -25.09 26.90
C ALA A 527 -21.86 -24.71 26.09
N ARG A 528 -22.05 -23.41 25.85
CA ARG A 528 -23.25 -22.88 25.21
C ARG A 528 -23.22 -23.01 23.69
N PHE A 529 -22.03 -22.96 23.07
CA PHE A 529 -21.84 -22.94 21.62
C PHE A 529 -20.85 -24.02 21.11
N PRO A 530 -21.00 -25.31 21.48
CA PRO A 530 -19.98 -26.33 21.23
C PRO A 530 -19.74 -26.60 19.74
N ASN A 531 -20.73 -26.36 18.89
CA ASN A 531 -20.67 -26.63 17.45
C ASN A 531 -20.18 -25.41 16.63
N ARG A 532 -20.03 -24.26 17.28
CA ARG A 532 -19.54 -23.02 16.66
C ARG A 532 -18.02 -22.91 16.78
N GLU A 533 -17.42 -22.25 15.82
CA GLU A 533 -15.97 -22.00 15.78
C GLU A 533 -15.49 -21.26 17.05
N VAL A 534 -16.27 -20.30 17.55
CA VAL A 534 -15.98 -19.58 18.82
C VAL A 534 -15.99 -20.51 20.04
N GLY A 535 -16.81 -21.56 20.03
CA GLY A 535 -16.80 -22.58 21.08
C GLY A 535 -15.51 -23.40 21.08
N GLY A 536 -15.02 -23.78 19.90
CA GLY A 536 -13.71 -24.41 19.74
C GLY A 536 -12.56 -23.47 20.13
N ALA A 537 -12.61 -22.21 19.75
CA ALA A 537 -11.63 -21.20 20.16
C ALA A 537 -11.66 -20.98 21.68
N ALA A 538 -12.83 -21.02 22.30
CA ALA A 538 -12.95 -20.95 23.75
C ALA A 538 -12.32 -22.18 24.45
N LEU A 539 -12.57 -23.41 23.97
CA LEU A 539 -11.89 -24.62 24.48
C LEU A 539 -10.36 -24.50 24.33
N TRP A 540 -9.89 -24.00 23.20
CA TRP A 540 -8.46 -23.76 23.00
C TRP A 540 -7.89 -22.83 24.06
N ARG A 541 -8.57 -21.74 24.36
CA ARG A 541 -8.12 -20.79 25.37
C ARG A 541 -8.27 -21.31 26.81
N VAL A 542 -9.34 -22.07 27.11
CA VAL A 542 -9.51 -22.76 28.40
C VAL A 542 -8.33 -23.68 28.70
N GLY A 543 -7.94 -24.52 27.72
CA GLY A 543 -6.80 -25.42 27.87
C GLY A 543 -5.50 -24.68 28.18
N TRP A 544 -5.26 -23.52 27.55
CA TRP A 544 -4.09 -22.68 27.85
C TRP A 544 -4.13 -22.11 29.26
N LEU A 545 -5.28 -21.60 29.72
CA LEU A 545 -5.42 -21.05 31.06
C LEU A 545 -5.24 -22.15 32.13
N GLU A 546 -5.72 -23.38 31.88
CA GLU A 546 -5.49 -24.53 32.73
C GLU A 546 -4.01 -24.95 32.74
N TYR A 547 -3.37 -25.03 31.57
CA TYR A 547 -1.95 -25.42 31.43
C TYR A 547 -1.01 -24.50 32.19
N PHE A 548 -1.19 -23.18 32.09
CA PHE A 548 -0.33 -22.21 32.77
C PHE A 548 -0.59 -22.09 34.26
N ARG A 549 -1.76 -22.52 34.72
CA ARG A 549 -2.05 -22.69 36.17
C ARG A 549 -1.48 -23.99 36.78
N GLY A 550 -0.83 -24.80 35.94
CA GLY A 550 -0.27 -26.09 36.35
C GLY A 550 -1.25 -27.25 36.30
N ASP A 551 -2.54 -27.02 35.98
CA ASP A 551 -3.51 -28.11 35.73
C ASP A 551 -3.33 -28.71 34.34
N VAL A 552 -2.19 -29.40 34.18
CA VAL A 552 -1.82 -30.02 32.88
C VAL A 552 -2.81 -31.11 32.48
N ARG A 553 -3.38 -31.84 33.44
CA ARG A 553 -4.42 -32.86 33.19
C ARG A 553 -5.74 -32.25 32.78
N GLY A 554 -6.11 -31.11 33.35
CA GLY A 554 -7.28 -30.35 32.93
C GLY A 554 -7.14 -29.85 31.48
N ALA A 555 -6.00 -29.26 31.16
CA ALA A 555 -5.68 -28.78 29.80
C ALA A 555 -5.74 -29.94 28.76
N GLU A 556 -5.16 -31.10 29.09
CA GLU A 556 -5.23 -32.31 28.24
C GLU A 556 -6.68 -32.70 27.93
N ARG A 557 -7.51 -32.85 29.00
CA ARG A 557 -8.95 -33.20 28.81
C ARG A 557 -9.67 -32.15 27.97
N THR A 558 -9.41 -30.87 28.21
CA THR A 558 -10.04 -29.79 27.48
C THR A 558 -9.64 -29.79 25.99
N TRP A 559 -8.37 -29.97 25.65
CA TRP A 559 -7.90 -30.06 24.28
C TRP A 559 -8.34 -31.36 23.59
N THR A 560 -8.46 -32.51 24.32
CA THR A 560 -9.03 -33.73 23.77
C THR A 560 -10.50 -33.49 23.33
N ARG A 561 -11.32 -32.89 24.21
CA ARG A 561 -12.69 -32.49 23.87
C ARG A 561 -12.74 -31.54 22.66
N LEU A 562 -11.77 -30.59 22.55
CA LEU A 562 -11.68 -29.69 21.40
C LEU A 562 -11.45 -30.48 20.10
N THR A 563 -10.56 -31.48 20.08
CA THR A 563 -10.28 -32.27 18.87
C THR A 563 -11.49 -33.08 18.37
N GLU A 564 -12.44 -33.35 19.23
CA GLU A 564 -13.69 -34.08 18.95
C GLU A 564 -14.85 -33.13 18.61
N SER A 565 -14.74 -31.84 18.98
CA SER A 565 -15.79 -30.85 18.74
C SER A 565 -15.84 -30.40 17.27
N PRO A 566 -17.04 -30.29 16.65
CA PRO A 566 -17.17 -29.72 15.32
C PRO A 566 -16.63 -28.30 15.20
N GLY A 567 -16.79 -27.47 16.25
CA GLY A 567 -16.24 -26.11 16.34
C GLY A 567 -14.71 -26.05 16.49
N GLY A 568 -14.08 -27.17 16.87
CA GLY A 568 -12.64 -27.25 17.12
C GLY A 568 -11.74 -27.39 15.90
N ARG A 569 -12.31 -27.44 14.69
CA ARG A 569 -11.58 -27.78 13.46
C ARG A 569 -10.35 -26.90 13.23
N VAL A 570 -10.44 -25.59 13.44
CA VAL A 570 -9.35 -24.63 13.23
C VAL A 570 -8.16 -24.87 14.18
N HIS A 571 -8.44 -25.29 15.43
CA HIS A 571 -7.41 -25.51 16.46
C HIS A 571 -7.02 -26.98 16.64
N ARG A 572 -7.49 -27.88 15.78
CA ARG A 572 -7.32 -29.32 15.97
C ARG A 572 -5.85 -29.74 15.96
N LEU A 573 -5.07 -29.31 14.98
CA LEU A 573 -3.65 -29.67 14.90
C LEU A 573 -2.84 -29.10 16.09
N SER A 574 -3.13 -27.85 16.46
CA SER A 574 -2.51 -27.24 17.62
C SER A 574 -2.87 -27.98 18.92
N ALA A 575 -4.15 -28.36 19.09
CA ALA A 575 -4.60 -29.10 20.24
C ALA A 575 -3.93 -30.50 20.33
N LEU A 576 -3.87 -31.24 19.22
CA LEU A 576 -3.17 -32.51 19.16
C LEU A 576 -1.68 -32.37 19.58
N TYR A 577 -1.00 -31.34 19.09
CA TYR A 577 0.38 -31.07 19.48
C TYR A 577 0.52 -30.85 20.99
N TRP A 578 -0.33 -29.98 21.55
CA TRP A 578 -0.25 -29.64 22.99
C TRP A 578 -0.79 -30.73 23.91
N ILE A 579 -1.64 -31.65 23.43
CA ILE A 579 -1.96 -32.91 24.13
C ILE A 579 -0.69 -33.76 24.27
N GLY A 580 0.09 -33.94 23.18
CA GLY A 580 1.37 -34.63 23.22
C GLY A 580 2.33 -33.98 24.22
N ARG A 581 2.46 -32.64 24.19
CA ARG A 581 3.27 -31.85 25.13
C ARG A 581 2.79 -31.98 26.58
N ALA A 582 1.49 -32.04 26.80
CA ALA A 582 0.92 -32.28 28.14
C ALA A 582 1.27 -33.66 28.69
N HIS A 583 1.23 -34.69 27.86
CA HIS A 583 1.69 -36.03 28.23
C HIS A 583 3.21 -36.08 28.52
N GLU A 584 4.04 -35.43 27.72
CA GLU A 584 5.49 -35.31 27.98
C GLU A 584 5.75 -34.66 29.35
N ARG A 585 5.06 -33.55 29.64
CA ARG A 585 5.21 -32.86 30.93
C ARG A 585 4.78 -33.69 32.12
N GLN A 586 3.90 -34.66 31.91
CA GLN A 586 3.49 -35.65 32.93
C GLN A 586 4.40 -36.89 32.99
N GLY A 587 5.49 -36.95 32.20
CA GLY A 587 6.38 -38.13 32.12
C GLY A 587 5.81 -39.29 31.28
N GLN A 588 4.67 -39.10 30.60
CA GLN A 588 3.93 -40.16 29.89
C GLN A 588 4.26 -40.15 28.41
N ARG A 589 5.55 -40.29 28.06
CA ARG A 589 6.04 -40.14 26.65
C ARG A 589 5.34 -41.08 25.68
N ALA A 590 5.07 -42.35 26.09
CA ALA A 590 4.36 -43.30 25.25
C ALA A 590 2.94 -42.86 24.87
N LYS A 591 2.27 -42.06 25.67
CA LYS A 591 0.96 -41.49 25.36
C LYS A 591 1.02 -40.26 24.47
N ALA A 592 2.19 -39.58 24.36
CA ALA A 592 2.39 -38.43 23.47
C ALA A 592 2.48 -38.85 21.99
N GLU A 593 3.10 -40.02 21.71
CA GLU A 593 3.37 -40.47 20.33
C GLU A 593 2.12 -40.58 19.44
N PRO A 594 0.98 -41.15 19.89
CA PRO A 594 -0.24 -41.20 19.04
C PRO A 594 -0.75 -39.83 18.59
N ALA A 595 -0.63 -38.82 19.45
CA ALA A 595 -1.06 -37.44 19.11
C ALA A 595 -0.15 -36.86 18.01
N TYR A 596 1.17 -37.00 18.15
CA TYR A 596 2.12 -36.56 17.13
C TYR A 596 1.99 -37.33 15.81
N ALA A 597 1.87 -38.64 15.89
CA ALA A 597 1.66 -39.50 14.73
C ALA A 597 0.39 -39.11 13.95
N ARG A 598 -0.68 -38.74 14.66
CA ARG A 598 -1.92 -38.24 14.04
C ARG A 598 -1.68 -36.92 13.28
N ILE A 599 -0.93 -35.98 13.83
CA ILE A 599 -0.57 -34.71 13.13
C ILE A 599 0.19 -35.02 11.84
N LEU A 600 1.18 -35.94 11.91
CA LEU A 600 2.01 -36.32 10.78
C LEU A 600 1.22 -37.02 9.66
N ARG A 601 0.15 -37.76 10.00
CA ARG A 601 -0.78 -38.32 8.99
C ARG A 601 -1.72 -37.27 8.40
N GLU A 602 -2.28 -36.34 9.21
CA GLU A 602 -3.28 -35.37 8.78
C GLU A 602 -2.68 -34.15 8.04
N ALA A 603 -1.54 -33.64 8.50
CA ALA A 603 -0.91 -32.41 7.98
C ALA A 603 0.61 -32.39 8.21
N PRO A 604 1.38 -33.29 7.56
CA PRO A 604 2.83 -33.37 7.76
C PRO A 604 3.56 -32.06 7.39
N ARG A 605 3.04 -31.34 6.39
CA ARG A 605 3.55 -30.04 5.94
C ARG A 605 2.78 -28.87 6.57
N SER A 606 2.85 -28.79 7.89
CA SER A 606 2.29 -27.70 8.69
C SER A 606 3.29 -27.36 9.83
N TYR A 607 3.09 -26.17 10.44
CA TYR A 607 3.91 -25.78 11.60
C TYR A 607 3.94 -26.85 12.70
N TYR A 608 2.77 -27.40 13.05
CA TYR A 608 2.69 -28.44 14.06
C TYR A 608 3.18 -29.81 13.56
N GLY A 609 3.09 -30.08 12.25
CA GLY A 609 3.71 -31.24 11.62
C GLY A 609 5.24 -31.20 11.73
N MET A 610 5.83 -30.04 11.44
CA MET A 610 7.27 -29.81 11.63
C MET A 610 7.69 -30.03 13.11
N LEU A 611 6.95 -29.50 14.06
CA LEU A 611 7.24 -29.67 15.48
C LEU A 611 7.07 -31.13 15.94
N ALA A 612 6.02 -31.82 15.47
CA ALA A 612 5.74 -33.21 15.78
C ALA A 612 6.83 -34.15 15.23
N ALA A 613 7.31 -33.92 14.00
CA ALA A 613 8.39 -34.71 13.39
C ALA A 613 9.70 -34.68 14.19
N ARG A 614 9.97 -33.64 14.96
CA ARG A 614 11.14 -33.53 15.83
C ARG A 614 11.02 -34.35 17.13
N ARG A 615 9.82 -34.87 17.42
CA ARG A 615 9.50 -35.55 18.70
C ARG A 615 9.21 -37.03 18.56
N VAL A 616 8.96 -37.52 17.34
CA VAL A 616 8.67 -38.92 17.03
C VAL A 616 9.78 -39.48 16.16
N ALA A 617 10.33 -40.61 16.55
CA ALA A 617 11.40 -41.30 15.78
C ALA A 617 10.87 -42.06 14.55
N THR A 618 9.56 -42.37 14.51
CA THR A 618 8.97 -43.18 13.45
C THR A 618 8.64 -42.31 12.24
N ALA A 619 9.11 -42.66 11.05
CA ALA A 619 8.68 -42.06 9.80
C ALA A 619 7.14 -42.17 9.69
N ALA A 620 6.47 -41.06 9.44
CA ALA A 620 5.04 -41.09 9.20
C ALA A 620 4.74 -41.90 7.94
N GLU A 621 3.70 -42.73 7.99
CA GLU A 621 3.11 -43.27 6.76
C GLU A 621 2.72 -42.10 5.85
N PRO A 622 2.98 -42.18 4.54
CA PRO A 622 2.64 -41.11 3.61
C PRO A 622 1.13 -40.80 3.71
N ALA A 623 0.80 -39.53 3.70
CA ALA A 623 -0.58 -39.07 3.59
C ALA A 623 -1.23 -39.71 2.35
N ALA A 624 -2.57 -39.81 2.34
CA ALA A 624 -3.30 -40.30 1.18
C ALA A 624 -2.88 -39.56 -0.09
N GLU A 625 -2.72 -40.31 -1.19
CA GLU A 625 -2.32 -39.72 -2.48
C GLU A 625 -3.28 -38.59 -2.84
N PRO A 626 -2.76 -37.40 -3.24
CA PRO A 626 -3.63 -36.31 -3.61
C PRO A 626 -4.47 -36.70 -4.84
N SER A 627 -5.73 -36.32 -4.84
CA SER A 627 -6.65 -36.59 -5.96
C SER A 627 -6.21 -35.93 -7.27
N ILE A 628 -5.24 -35.04 -7.22
CA ILE A 628 -4.72 -34.26 -8.35
C ILE A 628 -3.23 -34.57 -8.50
N ARG A 629 -2.86 -35.15 -9.66
CA ARG A 629 -1.46 -35.35 -10.03
C ARG A 629 -0.96 -34.13 -10.79
N LEU A 630 0.12 -33.53 -10.29
CA LEU A 630 0.81 -32.44 -10.95
C LEU A 630 1.89 -32.98 -11.89
N PRO A 631 2.04 -32.43 -13.11
CA PRO A 631 3.09 -32.82 -14.04
C PRO A 631 4.48 -32.38 -13.52
N ALA A 632 5.51 -33.10 -13.91
CA ALA A 632 6.90 -32.77 -13.57
C ALA A 632 7.33 -31.46 -14.26
N ASP A 633 7.01 -31.32 -15.55
CA ASP A 633 7.15 -30.06 -16.28
C ASP A 633 5.78 -29.37 -16.44
N PRO A 634 5.53 -28.29 -15.68
CA PRO A 634 4.28 -27.56 -15.79
C PRO A 634 4.12 -26.79 -17.12
N GLN A 635 5.18 -26.54 -17.88
CA GLN A 635 5.11 -25.78 -19.13
C GLN A 635 4.37 -26.55 -20.25
N GLU A 636 4.45 -27.88 -20.26
CA GLU A 636 3.78 -28.72 -21.24
C GLU A 636 2.26 -28.52 -21.20
N VAL A 637 1.71 -28.23 -20.03
CA VAL A 637 0.25 -28.01 -19.83
C VAL A 637 -0.25 -26.80 -20.61
N LEU A 638 0.58 -25.77 -20.79
CA LEU A 638 0.25 -24.53 -21.49
C LEU A 638 0.75 -24.50 -22.94
N ALA A 639 1.43 -25.53 -23.40
CA ALA A 639 2.06 -25.55 -24.73
C ALA A 639 1.08 -25.32 -25.86
N THR A 640 -0.17 -25.83 -25.73
CA THR A 640 -1.23 -25.67 -26.73
C THR A 640 -2.21 -24.55 -26.42
N ASP A 641 -2.00 -23.80 -25.34
CA ASP A 641 -2.88 -22.69 -24.97
C ASP A 641 -2.58 -21.45 -25.84
N PRO A 642 -3.56 -20.94 -26.61
CA PRO A 642 -3.36 -19.77 -27.48
C PRO A 642 -2.92 -18.50 -26.72
N GLY A 643 -3.48 -18.26 -25.51
CA GLY A 643 -3.10 -17.15 -24.65
C GLY A 643 -1.66 -17.27 -24.18
N PHE A 644 -1.21 -18.48 -23.84
CA PHE A 644 0.16 -18.70 -23.45
C PHE A 644 1.16 -18.60 -24.64
N ALA A 645 0.71 -18.96 -25.83
CA ALA A 645 1.49 -18.71 -27.05
C ALA A 645 1.72 -17.20 -27.27
N ARG A 646 0.69 -16.36 -27.03
CA ARG A 646 0.81 -14.90 -27.04
C ARG A 646 1.80 -14.39 -25.98
N VAL A 647 1.70 -14.89 -24.74
CA VAL A 647 2.66 -14.61 -23.66
C VAL A 647 4.09 -14.86 -24.09
N ASN A 648 4.35 -16.04 -24.64
CA ASN A 648 5.71 -16.41 -25.07
C ASN A 648 6.22 -15.55 -26.22
N LEU A 649 5.36 -15.17 -27.16
CA LEU A 649 5.73 -14.27 -28.25
C LEU A 649 6.08 -12.86 -27.72
N LEU A 650 5.23 -12.29 -26.84
CA LEU A 650 5.47 -10.97 -26.24
C LEU A 650 6.79 -10.95 -25.46
N ARG A 651 7.11 -12.04 -24.74
CA ARG A 651 8.39 -12.20 -24.01
C ARG A 651 9.59 -12.17 -24.95
N ARG A 652 9.55 -12.95 -26.04
CA ARG A 652 10.64 -12.99 -27.03
C ARG A 652 10.85 -11.66 -27.75
N LEU A 653 9.77 -10.84 -27.82
CA LEU A 653 9.83 -9.48 -28.36
C LEU A 653 10.29 -8.42 -27.31
N GLY A 654 10.63 -8.81 -26.10
CA GLY A 654 11.01 -7.86 -25.03
C GLY A 654 9.85 -7.09 -24.41
N LEU A 655 8.60 -7.45 -24.71
CA LEU A 655 7.39 -6.81 -24.22
C LEU A 655 6.90 -7.47 -22.92
N ILE A 656 7.77 -7.50 -21.92
CA ILE A 656 7.56 -8.26 -20.66
C ILE A 656 6.31 -7.85 -19.91
N GLU A 657 6.04 -6.54 -19.80
CA GLU A 657 4.85 -6.06 -19.07
C GLU A 657 3.57 -6.54 -19.76
N PHE A 658 3.49 -6.49 -21.09
CA PHE A 658 2.35 -7.04 -21.82
C PHE A 658 2.24 -8.57 -21.69
N ALA A 659 3.35 -9.28 -21.63
CA ALA A 659 3.35 -10.71 -21.38
C ALA A 659 2.79 -11.06 -19.99
N VAL A 660 3.10 -10.27 -18.95
CA VAL A 660 2.55 -10.43 -17.60
C VAL A 660 1.03 -10.18 -17.59
N LEU A 661 0.56 -9.24 -18.40
CA LEU A 661 -0.87 -8.95 -18.55
C LEU A 661 -1.64 -10.11 -19.18
N GLU A 662 -1.09 -10.69 -20.24
CA GLU A 662 -1.68 -11.88 -20.86
C GLU A 662 -1.70 -13.07 -19.91
N LEU A 663 -0.69 -13.23 -19.05
CA LEU A 663 -0.68 -14.26 -18.01
C LEU A 663 -1.85 -14.09 -17.02
N ASP A 664 -2.22 -12.86 -16.64
CA ASP A 664 -3.38 -12.62 -15.77
C ASP A 664 -4.68 -13.13 -16.41
N ASP A 665 -4.83 -13.02 -17.73
CA ASP A 665 -5.97 -13.59 -18.44
C ASP A 665 -5.95 -15.13 -18.44
N VAL A 666 -4.78 -15.72 -18.65
CA VAL A 666 -4.60 -17.17 -18.55
C VAL A 666 -4.98 -17.67 -17.13
N VAL A 667 -4.64 -16.90 -16.07
CA VAL A 667 -5.06 -17.20 -14.69
C VAL A 667 -6.58 -17.24 -14.58
N GLN A 668 -7.28 -16.21 -15.07
CA GLN A 668 -8.74 -16.12 -14.96
C GLN A 668 -9.43 -17.32 -15.63
N ARG A 669 -8.97 -17.68 -16.83
CA ARG A 669 -9.47 -18.84 -17.58
C ARG A 669 -9.08 -20.20 -16.96
N SER A 670 -8.09 -20.22 -16.07
CA SER A 670 -7.61 -21.43 -15.39
C SER A 670 -8.24 -21.64 -14.00
N VAL A 671 -9.10 -20.74 -13.53
CA VAL A 671 -9.78 -20.87 -12.24
C VAL A 671 -10.60 -22.16 -12.23
N GLY A 672 -10.37 -23.01 -11.22
CA GLY A 672 -10.99 -24.35 -11.12
C GLY A 672 -10.13 -25.48 -11.69
N ASP A 673 -9.05 -25.17 -12.40
CA ASP A 673 -8.08 -26.17 -12.90
C ASP A 673 -6.73 -26.01 -12.17
N PRO A 674 -6.45 -26.79 -11.12
CA PRO A 674 -5.23 -26.70 -10.34
C PRO A 674 -3.94 -27.00 -11.14
N VAL A 675 -4.05 -27.84 -12.19
CA VAL A 675 -2.89 -28.20 -13.02
C VAL A 675 -2.50 -27.03 -13.90
N ARG A 676 -3.48 -26.35 -14.52
CA ARG A 676 -3.25 -25.12 -15.29
C ARG A 676 -2.75 -23.97 -14.39
N LEU A 677 -3.36 -23.81 -13.20
CA LEU A 677 -2.92 -22.79 -12.24
C LEU A 677 -1.49 -23.01 -11.76
N TYR A 678 -1.05 -24.27 -11.59
CA TYR A 678 0.34 -24.62 -11.30
C TYR A 678 1.25 -24.22 -12.47
N ALA A 679 0.84 -24.50 -13.71
CA ALA A 679 1.61 -24.14 -14.89
C ALA A 679 1.77 -22.61 -15.04
N VAL A 680 0.70 -21.85 -14.82
CA VAL A 680 0.77 -20.36 -14.85
C VAL A 680 1.64 -19.84 -13.69
N SER A 681 1.55 -20.43 -12.50
CA SER A 681 2.44 -20.07 -11.39
C SER A 681 3.92 -20.27 -11.72
N SER A 682 4.24 -21.36 -12.44
CA SER A 682 5.59 -21.61 -12.96
C SER A 682 6.02 -20.53 -13.97
N ALA A 683 5.11 -20.12 -14.85
CA ALA A 683 5.40 -19.06 -15.82
C ALA A 683 5.71 -17.72 -15.12
N TYR A 684 4.93 -17.33 -14.11
CA TYR A 684 5.25 -16.14 -13.30
C TYR A 684 6.59 -16.24 -12.56
N ALA A 685 6.90 -17.41 -11.98
CA ALA A 685 8.16 -17.60 -11.28
C ALA A 685 9.38 -17.48 -12.21
N LYS A 686 9.29 -17.93 -13.47
CA LYS A 686 10.32 -17.74 -14.50
C LYS A 686 10.55 -16.26 -14.84
N GLU A 687 9.52 -15.41 -14.70
CA GLU A 687 9.61 -13.96 -14.86
C GLU A 687 9.99 -13.21 -13.56
N GLU A 688 10.44 -13.94 -12.55
CA GLU A 688 10.75 -13.38 -11.22
C GLU A 688 9.57 -12.67 -10.56
N ARG A 689 8.33 -12.90 -11.06
CA ARG A 689 7.09 -12.38 -10.49
C ARG A 689 6.58 -13.31 -9.37
N TYR A 690 7.47 -13.65 -8.44
CA TYR A 690 7.19 -14.60 -7.35
C TYR A 690 5.93 -14.25 -6.55
N HIS A 691 5.66 -12.97 -6.31
CA HIS A 691 4.47 -12.51 -5.60
C HIS A 691 3.17 -12.89 -6.31
N LEU A 692 3.14 -12.92 -7.65
CA LEU A 692 1.98 -13.36 -8.44
C LEU A 692 1.82 -14.89 -8.36
N ALA A 693 2.91 -15.62 -8.50
CA ALA A 693 2.91 -17.07 -8.33
C ALA A 693 2.43 -17.51 -6.93
N LEU A 694 2.92 -16.85 -5.88
CA LEU A 694 2.53 -17.11 -4.50
C LEU A 694 1.08 -16.69 -4.21
N ARG A 695 0.54 -15.67 -4.88
CA ARG A 695 -0.88 -15.29 -4.81
C ARG A 695 -1.79 -16.41 -5.31
N ILE A 696 -1.46 -17.01 -6.47
CA ILE A 696 -2.19 -18.16 -7.02
C ILE A 696 -2.10 -19.35 -6.05
N PHE A 697 -0.90 -19.65 -5.58
CA PHE A 697 -0.67 -20.73 -4.62
C PHE A 697 -1.56 -20.58 -3.38
N ARG A 698 -1.50 -19.43 -2.70
CA ARG A 698 -2.27 -19.19 -1.47
C ARG A 698 -3.76 -19.35 -1.68
N ARG A 699 -4.26 -18.95 -2.84
CA ARG A 699 -5.69 -18.95 -3.15
C ARG A 699 -6.22 -20.31 -3.61
N HIS A 700 -5.42 -21.08 -4.34
CA HIS A 700 -5.92 -22.25 -5.07
C HIS A 700 -5.15 -23.55 -4.84
N LEU A 701 -3.88 -23.52 -4.44
CA LEU A 701 -3.00 -24.68 -4.41
C LEU A 701 -2.51 -25.06 -2.99
N SER A 702 -2.93 -24.32 -1.96
CA SER A 702 -2.51 -24.54 -0.58
C SER A 702 -2.87 -25.92 -0.02
N GLY A 703 -3.98 -26.50 -0.45
CA GLY A 703 -4.41 -27.86 -0.05
C GLY A 703 -3.44 -28.96 -0.56
N ILE A 704 -2.91 -28.79 -1.77
CA ILE A 704 -1.92 -29.73 -2.34
C ILE A 704 -0.62 -29.69 -1.53
N ALA A 705 -0.16 -28.50 -1.19
CA ALA A 705 1.04 -28.34 -0.36
C ALA A 705 0.84 -28.92 1.06
N ALA A 706 -0.32 -28.74 1.67
CA ALA A 706 -0.61 -29.26 3.00
C ALA A 706 -0.55 -30.79 3.08
N SER A 707 -0.89 -31.49 2.00
CA SER A 707 -0.81 -32.98 1.92
C SER A 707 0.62 -33.50 2.08
N GLY A 708 1.60 -32.73 1.56
CA GLY A 708 3.01 -33.12 1.62
C GLY A 708 3.36 -34.43 0.93
N HIS A 709 2.49 -34.92 0.03
CA HIS A 709 2.64 -36.23 -0.59
C HIS A 709 3.92 -36.29 -1.44
N PRO A 710 4.67 -37.45 -1.44
CA PRO A 710 5.91 -37.59 -2.20
C PRO A 710 5.77 -37.41 -3.72
N THR A 711 4.56 -37.62 -4.28
CA THR A 711 4.28 -37.44 -5.73
C THR A 711 4.20 -35.97 -6.14
N VAL A 712 4.17 -35.02 -5.20
CA VAL A 712 4.21 -33.59 -5.53
C VAL A 712 5.59 -33.26 -6.05
N PRO A 713 5.72 -32.77 -7.30
CA PRO A 713 7.02 -32.57 -7.94
C PRO A 713 7.85 -31.48 -7.25
N ARG A 714 9.18 -31.63 -7.30
CA ARG A 714 10.10 -30.66 -6.70
C ARG A 714 9.87 -29.24 -7.24
N ALA A 715 9.61 -29.09 -8.54
CA ALA A 715 9.34 -27.81 -9.18
C ALA A 715 8.15 -27.06 -8.54
N PHE A 716 7.13 -27.80 -8.05
CA PHE A 716 6.03 -27.18 -7.30
C PHE A 716 6.54 -26.52 -6.01
N TRP A 717 7.40 -27.23 -5.26
CA TRP A 717 7.94 -26.70 -4.01
C TRP A 717 8.87 -25.49 -4.23
N GLU A 718 9.62 -25.46 -5.33
CA GLU A 718 10.47 -24.32 -5.69
C GLU A 718 9.65 -23.08 -6.08
N ILE A 719 8.41 -23.24 -6.56
CA ILE A 719 7.47 -22.14 -6.78
C ILE A 719 6.84 -21.66 -5.45
N VAL A 720 6.49 -22.61 -4.57
CA VAL A 720 5.87 -22.30 -3.26
C VAL A 720 6.86 -21.63 -2.31
N TYR A 721 8.13 -22.03 -2.39
CA TYR A 721 9.26 -21.49 -1.63
C TYR A 721 10.34 -20.97 -2.57
N PRO A 722 10.08 -19.90 -3.33
CA PRO A 722 11.05 -19.38 -4.27
C PRO A 722 12.30 -18.87 -3.57
N PHE A 723 13.46 -19.10 -4.15
CA PHE A 723 14.71 -18.54 -3.67
C PHE A 723 15.21 -17.48 -4.66
N GLY A 724 14.40 -16.42 -4.83
CA GLY A 724 14.74 -15.25 -5.64
C GLY A 724 15.85 -14.42 -5.01
N TRP A 725 16.56 -13.66 -5.83
CA TRP A 725 17.74 -12.87 -5.40
C TRP A 725 18.71 -13.70 -4.55
N ARG A 726 18.96 -14.94 -4.94
CA ARG A 726 19.69 -15.93 -4.15
C ARG A 726 21.08 -15.45 -3.74
N SER A 727 21.82 -14.80 -4.63
CA SER A 727 23.13 -14.22 -4.38
C SER A 727 23.09 -13.13 -3.33
N GLU A 728 22.15 -12.19 -3.47
CA GLU A 728 21.98 -11.04 -2.58
C GLU A 728 21.49 -11.49 -1.20
N VAL A 729 20.50 -12.39 -1.15
CA VAL A 729 20.00 -12.98 0.11
C VAL A 729 21.12 -13.71 0.85
N SER A 730 21.89 -14.56 0.13
CA SER A 730 22.98 -15.34 0.74
C SER A 730 24.12 -14.43 1.20
N GLY A 731 24.51 -13.44 0.39
CA GLY A 731 25.55 -12.48 0.73
C GLY A 731 25.19 -11.61 1.94
N ALA A 732 23.97 -11.06 1.98
CA ALA A 732 23.48 -10.27 3.10
C ALA A 732 23.34 -11.11 4.39
N ALA A 733 22.87 -12.34 4.28
CA ALA A 733 22.77 -13.27 5.40
C ALA A 733 24.15 -13.62 5.98
N GLN A 734 25.12 -13.94 5.14
CA GLN A 734 26.50 -14.24 5.54
C GLN A 734 27.14 -13.06 6.25
N GLN A 735 27.02 -11.84 5.73
CA GLN A 735 27.54 -10.62 6.35
C GLN A 735 26.92 -10.35 7.73
N ALA A 736 25.66 -10.71 7.91
CA ALA A 736 24.92 -10.52 9.15
C ALA A 736 25.07 -11.69 10.14
N GLY A 737 25.71 -12.81 9.75
CA GLY A 737 25.82 -14.03 10.54
C GLY A 737 24.50 -14.77 10.72
N LEU A 738 23.61 -14.69 9.74
CA LEU A 738 22.32 -15.36 9.71
C LEU A 738 22.31 -16.56 8.74
N ASP A 739 21.42 -17.51 9.01
CA ASP A 739 21.08 -18.57 8.06
C ASP A 739 20.36 -17.97 6.84
N PRO A 740 20.86 -18.14 5.58
CA PRO A 740 20.22 -17.58 4.40
C PRO A 740 18.78 -18.07 4.19
N PHE A 741 18.45 -19.27 4.66
CA PHE A 741 17.10 -19.82 4.60
C PHE A 741 16.14 -19.14 5.57
N LEU A 742 16.64 -18.63 6.72
CA LEU A 742 15.85 -17.80 7.61
C LEU A 742 15.52 -16.45 6.93
N VAL A 743 16.51 -15.85 6.27
CA VAL A 743 16.30 -14.58 5.55
C VAL A 743 15.30 -14.79 4.40
N ALA A 744 15.45 -15.87 3.61
CA ALA A 744 14.50 -16.23 2.55
C ALA A 744 13.06 -16.41 3.10
N ALA A 745 12.92 -17.06 4.25
CA ALA A 745 11.64 -17.25 4.91
C ALA A 745 11.00 -15.91 5.34
N VAL A 746 11.79 -14.98 5.88
CA VAL A 746 11.32 -13.63 6.23
C VAL A 746 10.87 -12.88 4.97
N VAL A 747 11.66 -12.82 3.91
CA VAL A 747 11.31 -12.17 2.63
C VAL A 747 10.00 -12.75 2.06
N ARG A 748 9.81 -14.06 2.12
CA ARG A 748 8.60 -14.73 1.67
C ARG A 748 7.36 -14.29 2.44
N GLU A 749 7.45 -14.22 3.76
CA GLU A 749 6.31 -13.87 4.60
C GLU A 749 6.01 -12.36 4.63
N GLU A 750 7.02 -11.50 4.47
CA GLU A 750 6.89 -10.05 4.48
C GLU A 750 6.34 -9.49 3.16
N SER A 751 6.96 -9.84 2.04
CA SER A 751 6.65 -9.23 0.74
C SER A 751 6.19 -10.23 -0.32
N SER A 752 6.26 -11.54 -0.06
CA SER A 752 6.13 -12.58 -1.10
C SER A 752 7.14 -12.37 -2.24
N TYR A 753 8.33 -11.87 -1.93
CA TYR A 753 9.35 -11.50 -2.91
C TYR A 753 8.95 -10.36 -3.86
N TYR A 754 8.12 -9.41 -3.42
CA TYR A 754 7.83 -8.21 -4.18
C TYR A 754 8.72 -7.04 -3.72
N PRO A 755 9.70 -6.58 -4.53
CA PRO A 755 10.67 -5.56 -4.11
C PRO A 755 10.04 -4.21 -3.79
N ARG A 756 8.95 -3.86 -4.48
CA ARG A 756 8.23 -2.59 -4.30
C ARG A 756 7.00 -2.71 -3.40
N ALA A 757 6.96 -3.73 -2.54
CA ALA A 757 5.86 -3.91 -1.60
C ALA A 757 5.82 -2.76 -0.58
N ILE A 758 4.64 -2.18 -0.38
CA ILE A 758 4.40 -1.13 0.63
C ILE A 758 3.22 -1.57 1.48
N SER A 759 3.44 -1.69 2.79
CA SER A 759 2.37 -2.02 3.73
C SER A 759 1.50 -0.80 4.05
N ARG A 760 0.34 -1.03 4.64
CA ARG A 760 -0.54 0.06 5.12
C ARG A 760 0.14 0.96 6.17
N ALA A 761 1.11 0.44 6.91
CA ALA A 761 1.89 1.18 7.89
C ALA A 761 3.10 1.92 7.27
N GLY A 762 3.36 1.75 5.97
CA GLY A 762 4.47 2.37 5.27
C GLY A 762 5.78 1.56 5.32
N ALA A 763 5.76 0.29 5.73
CA ALA A 763 6.91 -0.59 5.60
C ALA A 763 7.15 -0.94 4.12
N ARG A 764 8.41 -1.03 3.67
CA ARG A 764 8.78 -1.10 2.25
C ARG A 764 9.76 -2.24 1.93
N GLY A 765 9.63 -2.75 0.73
CA GLY A 765 10.59 -3.65 0.09
C GLY A 765 10.51 -5.11 0.53
N LEU A 766 11.52 -5.89 0.15
CA LEU A 766 11.57 -7.35 0.34
C LEU A 766 11.39 -7.77 1.80
N MET A 767 12.06 -7.09 2.73
CA MET A 767 12.00 -7.37 4.17
C MET A 767 11.08 -6.42 4.93
N GLN A 768 10.25 -5.62 4.26
CA GLN A 768 9.24 -4.73 4.85
C GLN A 768 9.78 -3.85 5.99
N LEU A 769 10.83 -3.10 5.70
CA LEU A 769 11.43 -2.20 6.68
C LEU A 769 10.64 -0.88 6.79
N MET A 770 10.42 -0.43 8.01
CA MET A 770 9.93 0.92 8.25
C MET A 770 11.05 1.93 7.93
N PRO A 771 10.78 3.01 7.16
CA PRO A 771 11.79 4.02 6.84
C PRO A 771 12.51 4.57 8.08
N GLY A 772 11.77 4.83 9.17
CA GLY A 772 12.35 5.30 10.43
C GLY A 772 13.28 4.28 11.14
N THR A 773 13.12 2.98 10.86
CA THR A 773 14.03 1.94 11.35
C THR A 773 15.26 1.82 10.46
N ALA A 774 15.06 1.93 9.14
CA ALA A 774 16.11 1.75 8.15
C ALA A 774 17.08 2.94 8.08
N GLN A 775 16.60 4.17 8.23
CA GLN A 775 17.39 5.39 8.07
C GLN A 775 18.63 5.44 8.97
N PRO A 776 18.56 5.24 10.30
CA PRO A 776 19.77 5.25 11.15
C PRO A 776 20.76 4.15 10.77
N MET A 777 20.28 3.03 10.30
CA MET A 777 21.12 1.90 9.90
C MET A 777 21.81 2.16 8.56
N ALA A 778 21.11 2.84 7.62
CA ALA A 778 21.68 3.27 6.35
C ALA A 778 22.78 4.31 6.55
N GLU A 779 22.57 5.28 7.45
CA GLU A 779 23.56 6.31 7.82
C GLU A 779 24.85 5.68 8.36
N VAL A 780 24.74 4.70 9.26
CA VAL A 780 25.91 3.98 9.81
C VAL A 780 26.70 3.25 8.72
N ARG A 781 26.04 2.83 7.63
CA ARG A 781 26.64 2.11 6.50
C ARG A 781 27.07 3.02 5.34
N GLY A 782 26.89 4.34 5.47
CA GLY A 782 27.21 5.30 4.40
C GLY A 782 26.27 5.23 3.20
N LEU A 783 25.08 4.60 3.35
CA LEU A 783 24.07 4.55 2.31
C LEU A 783 23.26 5.85 2.29
N ALA A 784 23.09 6.45 1.11
CA ALA A 784 22.34 7.69 0.94
C ALA A 784 20.82 7.43 1.10
N PHE A 785 20.31 7.62 2.31
CA PHE A 785 18.87 7.50 2.60
C PHE A 785 18.19 8.86 2.46
N ARG A 786 17.69 9.20 1.26
CA ARG A 786 17.03 10.49 0.98
C ARG A 786 15.53 10.43 1.22
N ASP A 787 14.92 9.37 0.74
CA ASP A 787 13.51 9.03 0.91
C ASP A 787 13.39 7.50 1.06
N GLY A 788 12.24 6.97 1.29
CA GLY A 788 12.09 5.52 1.45
C GLY A 788 12.33 4.69 0.19
N SER A 789 12.64 5.29 -0.98
CA SER A 789 12.80 4.57 -2.25
C SER A 789 14.01 3.63 -2.29
N LEU A 790 15.05 3.91 -1.52
CA LEU A 790 16.18 2.99 -1.35
C LEU A 790 15.73 1.60 -0.88
N LEU A 791 14.64 1.52 -0.15
CA LEU A 791 14.09 0.26 0.35
C LEU A 791 13.35 -0.55 -0.73
N ASP A 792 13.09 0.01 -1.90
CA ASP A 792 12.49 -0.68 -3.04
C ASP A 792 13.57 -1.43 -3.86
N GLU A 793 14.84 -1.17 -3.58
CA GLU A 793 15.96 -1.85 -4.19
C GLU A 793 16.31 -3.12 -3.39
N PRO A 794 16.39 -4.32 -4.04
CA PRO A 794 16.67 -5.59 -3.34
C PRO A 794 17.93 -5.58 -2.48
N GLY A 795 19.07 -5.15 -3.02
CA GLY A 795 20.36 -5.15 -2.32
C GLY A 795 20.36 -4.34 -1.02
N PRO A 796 20.10 -3.03 -1.06
CA PRO A 796 20.01 -2.20 0.13
C PRO A 796 18.97 -2.68 1.14
N ASN A 797 17.78 -3.10 0.68
CA ASN A 797 16.74 -3.61 1.56
C ASN A 797 17.18 -4.87 2.33
N LEU A 798 17.80 -5.83 1.64
CA LEU A 798 18.34 -7.06 2.24
C LEU A 798 19.46 -6.75 3.23
N GLN A 799 20.41 -5.87 2.88
CA GLN A 799 21.51 -5.49 3.78
C GLN A 799 21.01 -4.86 5.09
N LEU A 800 20.05 -3.94 5.01
CA LEU A 800 19.49 -3.28 6.18
C LEU A 800 18.60 -4.23 6.98
N GLY A 801 17.75 -5.00 6.31
CA GLY A 801 16.82 -5.94 6.92
C GLY A 801 17.52 -7.09 7.66
N THR A 802 18.55 -7.68 7.06
CA THR A 802 19.34 -8.73 7.71
C THR A 802 20.11 -8.19 8.92
N SER A 803 20.65 -6.97 8.83
CA SER A 803 21.31 -6.33 9.96
C SER A 803 20.38 -6.10 11.13
N PHE A 804 19.15 -5.63 10.85
CA PHE A 804 18.12 -5.45 11.86
C PHE A 804 17.74 -6.78 12.49
N LEU A 805 17.46 -7.81 11.68
CA LEU A 805 17.10 -9.14 12.17
C LEU A 805 18.23 -9.76 13.01
N ALA A 806 19.48 -9.65 12.55
CA ALA A 806 20.63 -10.14 13.30
C ALA A 806 20.81 -9.45 14.66
N GLY A 807 20.55 -8.14 14.72
CA GLY A 807 20.51 -7.41 15.99
C GLY A 807 19.51 -8.01 16.97
N LEU A 808 18.30 -8.29 16.48
CA LEU A 808 17.24 -8.91 17.28
C LEU A 808 17.58 -10.34 17.69
N VAL A 809 18.16 -11.16 16.80
CA VAL A 809 18.58 -12.53 17.15
C VAL A 809 19.65 -12.52 18.24
N ARG A 810 20.62 -11.59 18.17
CA ARG A 810 21.63 -11.43 19.24
C ARG A 810 21.01 -10.96 20.55
N GLU A 811 20.05 -10.04 20.50
CA GLU A 811 19.38 -9.49 21.69
C GLU A 811 18.54 -10.54 22.42
N PHE A 812 17.75 -11.29 21.69
CA PHE A 812 16.77 -12.21 22.28
C PHE A 812 17.28 -13.63 22.45
N GLY A 813 18.37 -14.03 21.79
CA GLY A 813 18.98 -15.35 21.88
C GLY A 813 18.18 -16.49 21.24
N ASP A 814 16.93 -16.27 20.84
CA ASP A 814 16.06 -17.26 20.19
C ASP A 814 15.39 -16.63 18.95
N PRO A 815 15.46 -17.29 17.77
CA PRO A 815 14.87 -16.78 16.54
C PRO A 815 13.36 -16.49 16.65
N ARG A 816 12.60 -17.24 17.44
CA ARG A 816 11.14 -17.05 17.61
C ARG A 816 10.83 -15.73 18.33
N LEU A 817 11.63 -15.41 19.36
CA LEU A 817 11.54 -14.12 20.07
C LEU A 817 11.96 -12.97 19.16
N ALA A 818 13.06 -13.14 18.41
CA ALA A 818 13.53 -12.17 17.45
C ALA A 818 12.50 -11.88 16.35
N LEU A 819 11.84 -12.90 15.82
CA LEU A 819 10.77 -12.76 14.82
C LEU A 819 9.54 -12.04 15.38
N ALA A 820 9.17 -12.31 16.64
CA ALA A 820 8.11 -11.55 17.30
C ALA A 820 8.48 -10.06 17.48
N ALA A 821 9.76 -9.78 17.78
CA ALA A 821 10.28 -8.43 17.89
C ALA A 821 10.36 -7.73 16.51
N TYR A 822 10.68 -8.47 15.46
CA TYR A 822 10.72 -7.97 14.10
C TYR A 822 9.34 -7.46 13.64
N ASN A 823 8.32 -8.28 13.84
CA ASN A 823 6.95 -7.97 13.40
C ASN A 823 6.22 -6.96 14.30
N ALA A 824 6.24 -7.14 15.63
CA ALA A 824 5.49 -6.29 16.55
C ALA A 824 6.29 -5.09 17.10
N GLY A 825 7.58 -5.05 16.84
CA GLY A 825 8.54 -4.09 17.38
C GLY A 825 9.22 -4.56 18.67
N PRO A 826 10.53 -4.27 18.83
CA PRO A 826 11.36 -4.79 19.95
C PRO A 826 10.81 -4.43 21.33
N ARG A 827 10.27 -3.21 21.51
CA ARG A 827 9.72 -2.75 22.78
C ARG A 827 8.57 -3.64 23.28
N ARG A 828 7.65 -4.00 22.38
CA ARG A 828 6.51 -4.87 22.73
C ARG A 828 6.95 -6.30 23.02
N ALA A 829 7.86 -6.82 22.22
CA ALA A 829 8.37 -8.17 22.42
C ALA A 829 9.10 -8.31 23.77
N ARG A 830 9.93 -7.32 24.16
CA ARG A 830 10.57 -7.28 25.49
C ARG A 830 9.53 -7.26 26.62
N GLN A 831 8.48 -6.45 26.46
CA GLN A 831 7.39 -6.37 27.43
C GLN A 831 6.70 -7.73 27.57
N TRP A 832 6.30 -8.35 26.47
CA TRP A 832 5.63 -9.67 26.49
C TRP A 832 6.53 -10.75 27.06
N TRP A 833 7.83 -10.73 26.74
CA TRP A 833 8.79 -11.67 27.31
C TRP A 833 8.92 -11.51 28.81
N LYS A 834 8.97 -10.28 29.31
CA LYS A 834 9.03 -9.98 30.75
C LYS A 834 7.75 -10.41 31.49
N GLU A 835 6.58 -10.11 30.92
CA GLU A 835 5.28 -10.40 31.55
C GLU A 835 4.90 -11.88 31.54
N ARG A 836 5.35 -12.61 30.52
CA ARG A 836 4.93 -13.99 30.22
C ARG A 836 6.13 -14.92 30.02
N LYS A 837 7.23 -14.68 30.71
CA LYS A 837 8.45 -15.50 30.60
C LYS A 837 8.13 -16.98 30.85
N SER A 838 8.61 -17.83 29.94
CA SER A 838 8.43 -19.27 29.99
C SER A 838 9.76 -19.93 29.63
N ASP A 839 10.11 -21.01 30.34
CA ASP A 839 11.26 -21.85 29.98
C ASP A 839 11.02 -22.61 28.66
N ASP A 840 9.78 -22.67 28.25
CA ASP A 840 9.34 -23.26 26.97
C ASP A 840 8.94 -22.15 25.98
N VAL A 841 9.86 -21.84 25.05
CA VAL A 841 9.63 -20.81 24.03
C VAL A 841 8.49 -21.19 23.08
N GLU A 842 8.22 -22.49 22.84
CA GLU A 842 7.06 -22.92 22.04
C GLU A 842 5.75 -22.51 22.72
N ALA A 843 5.67 -22.72 24.06
CA ALA A 843 4.53 -22.28 24.84
C ALA A 843 4.42 -20.74 24.92
N TRP A 844 5.56 -20.05 24.94
CA TRP A 844 5.55 -18.58 24.87
C TRP A 844 4.99 -18.06 23.56
N VAL A 845 5.33 -18.68 22.42
CA VAL A 845 4.79 -18.29 21.09
C VAL A 845 3.25 -18.34 21.12
N GLU A 846 2.64 -19.34 21.77
CA GLU A 846 1.18 -19.43 21.89
C GLU A 846 0.56 -18.33 22.76
N GLN A 847 1.36 -17.68 23.61
CA GLN A 847 0.91 -16.58 24.48
C GLN A 847 1.10 -15.20 23.87
N ILE A 848 1.70 -15.08 22.70
CA ILE A 848 1.85 -13.77 22.01
C ILE A 848 0.46 -13.16 21.88
N PRO A 849 0.21 -11.95 22.44
CA PRO A 849 -1.14 -11.37 22.49
C PRO A 849 -1.70 -11.01 21.11
N TYR A 850 -0.84 -10.65 20.17
CA TYR A 850 -1.23 -10.27 18.82
C TYR A 850 -1.30 -11.51 17.93
N ASP A 851 -2.51 -11.84 17.46
CA ASP A 851 -2.75 -12.97 16.57
C ASP A 851 -1.87 -12.89 15.30
N GLU A 852 -1.73 -11.70 14.73
CA GLU A 852 -0.88 -11.45 13.55
C GLU A 852 0.57 -11.87 13.82
N THR A 853 1.15 -11.39 14.91
CA THR A 853 2.54 -11.68 15.28
C THR A 853 2.74 -13.15 15.64
N ARG A 854 1.79 -13.76 16.37
CA ARG A 854 1.83 -15.18 16.69
C ARG A 854 1.82 -16.04 15.43
N GLN A 855 0.95 -15.74 14.47
CA GLN A 855 0.90 -16.46 13.20
C GLN A 855 2.14 -16.18 12.33
N TYR A 856 2.65 -14.95 12.35
CA TYR A 856 3.87 -14.57 11.65
C TYR A 856 5.06 -15.43 12.09
N VAL A 857 5.31 -15.52 13.40
CA VAL A 857 6.39 -16.35 13.96
C VAL A 857 6.25 -17.80 13.49
N LYS A 858 5.05 -18.38 13.58
CA LYS A 858 4.79 -19.76 13.12
C LYS A 858 5.03 -19.93 11.63
N ARG A 859 4.56 -19.01 10.80
CA ARG A 859 4.76 -19.08 9.33
C ARG A 859 6.24 -18.98 8.96
N VAL A 860 6.98 -18.02 9.53
CA VAL A 860 8.40 -17.85 9.22
C VAL A 860 9.20 -19.09 9.68
N MET A 861 8.96 -19.60 10.88
CA MET A 861 9.62 -20.80 11.38
C MET A 861 9.36 -22.03 10.51
N PHE A 862 8.12 -22.21 10.06
CA PHE A 862 7.75 -23.29 9.14
C PHE A 862 8.38 -23.08 7.76
N SER A 863 8.33 -21.86 7.20
CA SER A 863 8.95 -21.54 5.92
C SER A 863 10.46 -21.76 5.97
N TRP A 864 11.12 -21.41 7.09
CA TRP A 864 12.55 -21.67 7.27
C TRP A 864 12.89 -23.17 7.23
N ASP A 865 12.08 -24.01 7.87
CA ASP A 865 12.25 -25.47 7.81
C ASP A 865 12.04 -26.01 6.39
N GLU A 866 11.06 -25.52 5.66
CA GLU A 866 10.78 -25.89 4.27
C GLU A 866 11.92 -25.45 3.32
N TYR A 867 12.48 -24.26 3.49
CA TYR A 867 13.67 -23.85 2.72
C TYR A 867 14.86 -24.78 2.95
N LYS A 868 15.12 -25.18 4.19
CA LYS A 868 16.16 -26.16 4.51
C LYS A 868 15.89 -27.52 3.85
N ARG A 869 14.66 -27.99 3.86
CA ARG A 869 14.26 -29.24 3.21
C ARG A 869 14.48 -29.19 1.71
N ILE A 870 14.12 -28.08 1.05
CA ILE A 870 14.14 -27.97 -0.41
C ILE A 870 15.56 -27.69 -0.92
N TYR A 871 16.33 -26.86 -0.22
CA TYR A 871 17.62 -26.32 -0.69
C TYR A 871 18.83 -26.70 0.16
N GLY A 872 18.68 -27.24 1.37
CA GLY A 872 19.76 -27.49 2.32
C GLY A 872 20.71 -28.65 1.98
N GLY A 873 20.35 -29.45 1.02
CA GLY A 873 21.20 -30.56 0.52
C GLY A 873 22.01 -30.24 -0.76
N ARG A 874 22.12 -28.97 -1.13
CA ARG A 874 22.87 -28.51 -2.33
C ARG A 874 24.05 -27.64 -1.94
#